data_99a728a1eca7be556a1aec960112d587
#
_entry.id   99a728a1eca7be556a1aec960112d587
#
_cell.length_a   1.000
_cell.length_b   1.000
_cell.length_c   1.000
_cell.angle_alpha   90.00
_cell.angle_beta   90.00
_cell.angle_gamma   90.00
#
_symmetry.space_group_name_H-M   'P 1'
#
loop_
_entity.id
_entity.type
_entity.pdbx_description
1 polymer ?
#
loop_
_entity_poly.entity_id
_entity_poly.type
_entity_poly.pdbx_seq_one_letter_code
_entity_poly.pdbx_strand_id
1 'polypeptide(L)'
;PQLAPPPPVSRRRVPDLKVQAHSAQLREIRPSVRPRQKRQKSGRRMMVEERMDSGAAEQETDMFEITREEIEWGGRTLTLETGKIARQADGAVLATYGDTTVLATVVGERKPKPGLDFFPLTVNYQEKTYAAGKIPGGFFKREGRPSEKETLVSRLIDRPIRPLFMKGFKNETQVIATVVSHDMENDPDIVAMVAVSAALTISGLPFLGPIAAARVGYIDGEYKLNPMIDEMPESALDLVVAGTSEAVMMVESEAKELSEDVMLGAVMFGHKEFQPVIDMIIRMAEKCAKEPRDIEVPDNSELVAKVRELVGEDVRAAYSLKDKGERHEAIAKAKDKAKAAFCNPEDENAVPETEISGVFKSIESDIVRNSILDTKRRIDGRDLETVRPIVSEVGVLPRTHGSALFTRGETQALVVATLGTGDDEQFIDALEGTYKENFLLHYNFPPYSVGETGRVGFTGRREVGHGKLAWRALRAVLPAKTDFPYTLRLVSEITESNGSSSMATVCGSSLAMMDAGVPLKRAVAGIAMGLILEGDRFAVLSDILGDEDHLGDMDFKVAGTEEGVTSLQMDIKITGINEAIMKQALAQAKGGRIHILNEMAKALDTARPEMGEYAPRIEVITVPTDKIREVIGTGGKIVREIVEKTGAKVDISDDGTIKVASSDAASIKAAIDWITGIVAEPEVGAIYEGTVVKVVDFGAFVNFFGPRDGLVHISQMAPNRVEKVSDICNEGDKVKVKLLGFDDRGKVRLSMKHVNQETGEEIVYE
;
A
#
# COMPACT_ATOMS: atom_id res chain seq x y z
N PRO A 1 15.92 11.51 -1.29
CA PRO A 1 15.81 12.69 -2.11
C PRO A 1 14.34 13.09 -2.20
N GLN A 2 14.05 14.22 -1.60
CA GLN A 2 12.76 14.85 -1.83
C GLN A 2 12.71 15.21 -3.32
N LEU A 3 11.58 15.02 -3.95
CA LEU A 3 11.37 15.53 -5.29
C LEU A 3 11.73 17.02 -5.25
N ALA A 4 12.74 17.40 -5.98
CA ALA A 4 12.99 18.80 -6.22
C ALA A 4 11.73 19.39 -6.87
N PRO A 5 11.37 20.64 -6.56
CA PRO A 5 10.26 21.29 -7.22
C PRO A 5 10.50 21.24 -8.72
N PRO A 6 9.46 21.12 -9.53
CA PRO A 6 9.60 21.16 -10.97
C PRO A 6 10.33 22.43 -11.38
N PRO A 7 11.22 22.36 -12.36
CA PRO A 7 11.91 23.53 -12.86
C PRO A 7 10.90 24.60 -13.28
N PRO A 8 11.23 25.88 -13.16
CA PRO A 8 10.40 26.92 -13.71
C PRO A 8 10.23 26.66 -15.21
N VAL A 9 9.02 26.38 -15.60
CA VAL A 9 8.67 26.19 -17.01
C VAL A 9 8.93 27.51 -17.71
N SER A 10 9.70 27.47 -18.78
CA SER A 10 9.84 28.61 -19.66
C SER A 10 8.45 29.15 -20.03
N ARG A 11 8.37 30.46 -20.16
CA ARG A 11 7.17 31.20 -20.52
C ARG A 11 6.53 30.59 -21.76
N ARG A 12 5.63 29.63 -21.57
CA ARG A 12 4.68 29.28 -22.61
C ARG A 12 3.41 30.01 -22.32
N ARG A 13 2.95 30.62 -23.33
CA ARG A 13 1.59 31.08 -23.41
C ARG A 13 0.63 29.88 -23.49
N VAL A 14 0.50 29.18 -22.37
CA VAL A 14 -0.77 28.54 -22.08
C VAL A 14 -1.74 29.67 -21.77
N PRO A 15 -2.98 29.65 -22.21
CA PRO A 15 -3.89 30.78 -21.97
C PRO A 15 -4.09 30.97 -20.47
N ASP A 16 -3.23 31.79 -19.87
CA ASP A 16 -3.34 32.28 -18.49
C ASP A 16 -4.69 32.98 -18.19
N LEU A 17 -5.44 33.26 -19.25
CA LEU A 17 -6.73 33.95 -19.17
C LEU A 17 -7.80 33.22 -18.36
N LYS A 18 -7.85 31.87 -18.37
CA LYS A 18 -8.88 31.16 -17.62
C LYS A 18 -8.51 30.95 -16.15
N VAL A 19 -7.25 30.64 -15.85
CA VAL A 19 -6.77 30.48 -14.47
C VAL A 19 -6.68 31.84 -13.78
N GLN A 20 -6.24 32.89 -14.49
CA GLN A 20 -6.30 34.27 -14.00
C GLN A 20 -7.73 34.78 -13.83
N ALA A 21 -8.67 34.33 -14.69
CA ALA A 21 -10.08 34.67 -14.50
C ALA A 21 -10.65 34.09 -13.19
N HIS A 22 -10.24 32.88 -12.81
CA HIS A 22 -10.68 32.27 -11.53
C HIS A 22 -10.12 33.00 -10.32
N SER A 23 -8.82 33.34 -10.32
CA SER A 23 -8.23 34.16 -9.25
C SER A 23 -8.73 35.60 -9.28
N ALA A 24 -9.03 36.16 -10.47
CA ALA A 24 -9.64 37.49 -10.60
C ALA A 24 -11.11 37.51 -10.15
N GLN A 25 -11.88 36.46 -10.42
CA GLN A 25 -13.26 36.34 -9.90
C GLN A 25 -13.29 36.35 -8.37
N LEU A 26 -12.35 35.64 -7.71
CA LEU A 26 -12.22 35.69 -6.25
C LEU A 26 -11.80 37.07 -5.72
N ARG A 27 -11.16 37.94 -6.53
CA ARG A 27 -10.85 39.33 -6.17
C ARG A 27 -12.01 40.29 -6.33
N GLU A 28 -12.96 40.03 -7.23
CA GLU A 28 -14.10 40.93 -7.50
C GLU A 28 -15.31 40.73 -6.58
N ILE A 29 -15.37 39.57 -5.86
CA ILE A 29 -16.49 39.28 -4.96
C ILE A 29 -16.24 39.91 -3.58
N ARG A 30 -16.43 41.18 -3.46
CA ARG A 30 -16.64 41.86 -2.17
C ARG A 30 -18.14 41.89 -1.85
N PRO A 31 -18.59 41.37 -0.72
CA PRO A 31 -19.96 41.67 -0.27
C PRO A 31 -20.07 43.15 0.01
N SER A 32 -20.90 43.85 -0.73
CA SER A 32 -21.27 45.23 -0.42
C SER A 32 -22.06 45.22 0.89
N VAL A 33 -21.40 45.56 1.97
CA VAL A 33 -22.07 45.85 3.26
C VAL A 33 -22.90 47.11 3.11
N ARG A 34 -24.21 46.98 2.92
CA ARG A 34 -25.15 48.08 3.06
C ARG A 34 -25.38 48.33 4.57
N PRO A 35 -25.31 49.60 5.06
CA PRO A 35 -25.55 49.89 6.46
C PRO A 35 -27.01 49.60 6.84
N ARG A 36 -27.21 48.80 7.89
CA ARG A 36 -28.50 48.53 8.48
C ARG A 36 -29.09 49.83 9.07
N GLN A 37 -30.18 50.32 8.51
CA GLN A 37 -31.02 51.32 9.11
C GLN A 37 -31.71 50.77 10.37
N LYS A 38 -31.56 51.49 11.48
CA LYS A 38 -32.28 51.28 12.74
C LYS A 38 -33.79 51.44 12.52
N ARG A 39 -34.58 50.40 12.70
CA ARG A 39 -36.04 50.51 12.88
C ARG A 39 -36.40 50.46 14.35
N GLN A 40 -37.14 51.44 14.74
CA GLN A 40 -37.70 51.67 16.08
C GLN A 40 -38.74 50.60 16.47
N LYS A 41 -38.74 50.29 17.75
CA LYS A 41 -39.71 49.44 18.44
C LYS A 41 -41.09 50.07 18.49
N SER A 42 -42.14 49.31 18.17
CA SER A 42 -43.48 49.54 18.75
C SER A 42 -43.97 48.17 19.26
N GLY A 43 -44.37 48.17 20.53
CA GLY A 43 -44.78 46.99 21.25
C GLY A 43 -46.18 46.50 20.98
N ARG A 44 -46.43 45.26 21.20
CA ARG A 44 -47.68 44.72 21.72
C ARG A 44 -47.48 43.42 22.46
N ARG A 45 -47.94 43.37 23.65
CA ARG A 45 -48.00 42.33 24.65
C ARG A 45 -49.14 41.37 24.33
N MET A 46 -48.90 40.04 24.24
CA MET A 46 -49.89 39.05 24.69
C MET A 46 -49.29 37.62 24.74
N MET A 47 -49.47 37.12 25.94
CA MET A 47 -49.65 35.74 26.40
C MET A 47 -48.61 34.64 26.18
N VAL A 48 -48.24 34.14 27.35
CA VAL A 48 -47.41 32.98 27.67
C VAL A 48 -48.10 31.69 27.25
N GLU A 49 -47.43 30.86 26.48
CA GLU A 49 -47.54 29.41 26.55
C GLU A 49 -46.15 28.83 26.63
N GLU A 50 -45.89 28.07 27.68
CA GLU A 50 -44.64 27.38 27.95
C GLU A 50 -44.33 26.39 26.84
N ARG A 51 -43.24 26.60 26.14
CA ARG A 51 -42.43 25.55 25.53
C ARG A 51 -41.00 25.71 26.02
N MET A 52 -40.64 24.89 26.98
CA MET A 52 -39.25 24.56 27.21
C MET A 52 -38.74 23.87 25.92
N ASP A 53 -38.04 24.57 25.07
CA ASP A 53 -36.93 24.06 24.31
C ASP A 53 -36.18 25.18 23.57
N SER A 54 -34.85 24.99 23.39
CA SER A 54 -33.97 25.67 22.45
C SER A 54 -33.32 27.02 22.78
N GLY A 55 -33.37 27.51 24.02
CA GLY A 55 -32.66 28.76 24.36
C GLY A 55 -31.11 28.71 24.36
N ALA A 56 -30.52 27.53 24.31
CA ALA A 56 -29.07 27.39 24.32
C ALA A 56 -28.42 27.34 22.90
N ALA A 57 -29.19 26.90 21.89
CA ALA A 57 -28.67 26.78 20.52
C ALA A 57 -28.63 28.12 19.76
N GLU A 58 -29.52 29.06 20.06
CA GLU A 58 -29.56 30.37 19.36
C GLU A 58 -28.52 31.39 19.85
N GLN A 59 -27.95 31.23 21.06
CA GLN A 59 -26.87 32.08 21.55
C GLN A 59 -25.45 31.64 21.12
N GLU A 60 -25.28 30.38 20.71
CA GLU A 60 -23.97 29.87 20.18
C GLU A 60 -23.68 30.36 18.76
N THR A 61 -24.69 30.71 17.97
CA THR A 61 -24.54 31.10 16.56
C THR A 61 -23.91 32.46 16.32
N ASP A 62 -23.92 33.36 17.32
CA ASP A 62 -23.31 34.70 17.20
C ASP A 62 -21.78 34.70 17.42
N MET A 63 -21.21 33.63 17.97
CA MET A 63 -19.75 33.49 18.19
C MET A 63 -19.01 32.97 16.94
N PHE A 64 -19.68 32.27 16.06
CA PHE A 64 -19.07 31.57 14.91
C PHE A 64 -19.70 32.04 13.60
N GLU A 65 -18.86 32.36 12.61
CA GLU A 65 -19.30 32.60 11.23
C GLU A 65 -19.23 31.27 10.47
N ILE A 66 -20.26 30.44 10.64
CA ILE A 66 -20.28 29.08 10.02
C ILE A 66 -20.76 29.21 8.58
N THR A 67 -19.97 28.63 7.67
CA THR A 67 -20.35 28.39 6.29
C THR A 67 -20.46 26.89 6.07
N ARG A 68 -21.60 26.44 5.52
CA ARG A 68 -21.89 25.04 5.22
C ARG A 68 -22.40 24.90 3.80
N GLU A 69 -21.88 23.91 3.11
CA GLU A 69 -22.34 23.44 1.79
C GLU A 69 -22.63 21.95 1.86
N GLU A 70 -23.60 21.48 1.08
CA GLU A 70 -23.92 20.08 0.98
C GLU A 70 -24.37 19.69 -0.43
N ILE A 71 -24.09 18.45 -0.83
CA ILE A 71 -24.52 17.82 -2.08
C ILE A 71 -24.83 16.35 -1.85
N GLU A 72 -25.73 15.80 -2.66
CA GLU A 72 -25.85 14.36 -2.82
C GLU A 72 -24.78 13.87 -3.82
N TRP A 73 -23.97 12.90 -3.40
CA TRP A 73 -22.86 12.38 -4.20
C TRP A 73 -22.71 10.87 -4.03
N GLY A 74 -22.83 10.12 -5.12
CA GLY A 74 -22.78 8.64 -5.06
C GLY A 74 -23.85 8.01 -4.16
N GLY A 75 -25.04 8.66 -4.06
CA GLY A 75 -26.16 8.19 -3.24
C GLY A 75 -26.06 8.50 -1.73
N ARG A 76 -25.12 9.37 -1.32
CA ARG A 76 -24.90 9.77 0.07
C ARG A 76 -24.65 11.27 0.15
N THR A 77 -25.01 11.88 1.26
CA THR A 77 -24.80 13.30 1.48
C THR A 77 -23.34 13.58 1.82
N LEU A 78 -22.70 14.48 1.07
CA LEU A 78 -21.40 15.09 1.38
C LEU A 78 -21.61 16.50 1.89
N THR A 79 -21.11 16.79 3.10
CA THR A 79 -21.20 18.11 3.74
C THR A 79 -19.81 18.68 3.96
N LEU A 80 -19.61 19.98 3.68
CA LEU A 80 -18.43 20.75 4.05
C LEU A 80 -18.85 21.87 5.02
N GLU A 81 -18.17 21.99 6.15
CA GLU A 81 -18.40 23.02 7.16
C GLU A 81 -17.09 23.72 7.54
N THR A 82 -17.10 25.04 7.66
CA THR A 82 -15.97 25.85 8.14
C THR A 82 -16.44 26.95 9.08
N GLY A 83 -15.49 27.60 9.78
CA GLY A 83 -15.74 28.76 10.66
C GLY A 83 -15.94 28.43 12.13
N LYS A 84 -16.17 27.17 12.51
CA LYS A 84 -16.42 26.74 13.89
C LYS A 84 -15.17 26.15 14.57
N ILE A 85 -14.49 25.25 13.91
CA ILE A 85 -13.38 24.46 14.45
C ILE A 85 -12.04 24.95 13.88
N ALA A 86 -10.96 24.86 14.68
CA ALA A 86 -9.58 25.18 14.27
C ALA A 86 -9.38 26.58 13.65
N ARG A 87 -10.04 27.60 14.17
CA ARG A 87 -10.09 28.98 13.62
C ARG A 87 -8.75 29.71 13.55
N GLN A 88 -7.69 29.17 14.17
CA GLN A 88 -6.34 29.74 14.07
C GLN A 88 -5.57 29.26 12.83
N ALA A 89 -6.03 28.20 12.18
CA ALA A 89 -5.45 27.75 10.91
C ALA A 89 -5.76 28.75 9.78
N ASP A 90 -4.92 28.76 8.74
CA ASP A 90 -5.21 29.56 7.54
C ASP A 90 -6.47 29.05 6.84
N GLY A 91 -6.63 27.71 6.72
CA GLY A 91 -7.85 27.06 6.29
C GLY A 91 -8.20 25.90 7.22
N ALA A 92 -9.47 25.73 7.53
CA ALA A 92 -9.97 24.59 8.31
C ALA A 92 -11.36 24.19 7.82
N VAL A 93 -11.54 22.92 7.45
CA VAL A 93 -12.80 22.37 6.95
C VAL A 93 -13.08 21.03 7.63
N LEU A 94 -14.32 20.87 8.06
CA LEU A 94 -14.87 19.60 8.50
C LEU A 94 -15.69 19.04 7.34
N ALA A 95 -15.25 17.93 6.75
CA ALA A 95 -15.99 17.24 5.70
C ALA A 95 -16.64 15.98 6.27
N THR A 96 -17.90 15.78 5.96
CA THR A 96 -18.68 14.60 6.39
C THR A 96 -19.33 13.94 5.20
N TYR A 97 -19.12 12.64 5.03
CA TYR A 97 -19.72 11.82 3.99
C TYR A 97 -20.34 10.56 4.61
N GLY A 98 -21.67 10.46 4.56
CA GLY A 98 -22.38 9.61 5.49
C GLY A 98 -22.14 10.07 6.94
N ASP A 99 -21.67 9.18 7.82
CA ASP A 99 -21.24 9.51 9.19
C ASP A 99 -19.68 9.51 9.33
N THR A 100 -18.95 9.31 8.23
CA THR A 100 -17.48 9.46 8.21
C THR A 100 -17.09 10.93 8.10
N THR A 101 -16.34 11.43 9.08
CA THR A 101 -15.99 12.86 9.20
C THR A 101 -14.47 13.04 9.32
N VAL A 102 -13.93 13.96 8.52
CA VAL A 102 -12.53 14.35 8.51
C VAL A 102 -12.38 15.85 8.77
N LEU A 103 -11.53 16.21 9.72
CA LEU A 103 -11.10 17.59 9.93
C LEU A 103 -9.79 17.83 9.17
N ALA A 104 -9.81 18.69 8.17
CA ALA A 104 -8.62 19.17 7.46
C ALA A 104 -8.23 20.57 7.95
N THR A 105 -6.94 20.77 8.21
CA THR A 105 -6.36 22.07 8.56
C THR A 105 -5.13 22.36 7.71
N VAL A 106 -4.98 23.63 7.36
CA VAL A 106 -3.86 24.13 6.55
C VAL A 106 -3.24 25.35 7.20
N VAL A 107 -1.92 25.36 7.34
CA VAL A 107 -1.16 26.51 7.83
C VAL A 107 0.07 26.69 6.94
N GLY A 108 0.28 27.90 6.45
CA GLY A 108 1.47 28.29 5.70
C GLY A 108 2.25 29.39 6.42
N GLU A 109 3.55 29.21 6.60
CA GLU A 109 4.44 30.24 7.15
C GLU A 109 4.32 31.57 6.38
N ARG A 110 4.56 32.67 7.05
CA ARG A 110 4.45 34.01 6.43
C ARG A 110 5.63 34.37 5.54
N LYS A 111 6.78 33.73 5.75
CA LYS A 111 8.04 33.96 4.99
C LYS A 111 8.73 32.64 4.69
N PRO A 112 9.41 32.54 3.54
CA PRO A 112 10.23 31.37 3.25
C PRO A 112 11.45 31.32 4.16
N LYS A 113 11.92 30.11 4.48
CA LYS A 113 13.20 29.92 5.16
C LYS A 113 14.36 30.26 4.19
N PRO A 114 15.37 30.99 4.65
CA PRO A 114 16.53 31.33 3.80
C PRO A 114 17.23 30.08 3.24
N GLY A 115 17.66 30.13 1.99
CA GLY A 115 18.46 29.08 1.35
C GLY A 115 17.69 27.86 0.85
N LEU A 116 16.37 27.87 0.92
CA LEU A 116 15.56 26.81 0.33
C LEU A 116 15.34 27.06 -1.18
N ASP A 117 15.60 26.04 -1.97
CA ASP A 117 15.37 26.01 -3.43
C ASP A 117 14.10 25.26 -3.83
N PHE A 118 13.40 24.64 -2.88
CA PHE A 118 12.17 23.87 -3.08
C PHE A 118 11.01 24.37 -2.21
N PHE A 119 9.78 23.93 -2.53
CA PHE A 119 8.59 24.19 -1.75
C PHE A 119 8.42 23.12 -0.63
N PRO A 120 8.58 23.49 0.66
CA PRO A 120 8.45 22.56 1.77
C PRO A 120 7.00 22.36 2.18
N LEU A 121 6.28 21.50 1.44
CA LEU A 121 4.94 21.04 1.77
C LEU A 121 5.02 19.74 2.58
N THR A 122 4.33 19.72 3.72
CA THR A 122 4.18 18.51 4.56
C THR A 122 2.71 18.19 4.72
N VAL A 123 2.30 17.02 4.26
CA VAL A 123 0.94 16.49 4.41
C VAL A 123 0.96 15.35 5.43
N ASN A 124 0.04 15.38 6.40
CA ASN A 124 -0.17 14.34 7.38
C ASN A 124 -1.64 13.96 7.41
N TYR A 125 -1.91 12.70 7.15
CA TYR A 125 -3.19 12.07 7.38
C TYR A 125 -3.10 11.23 8.65
N GLN A 126 -4.11 11.28 9.48
CA GLN A 126 -4.16 10.63 10.79
C GLN A 126 -5.51 9.98 11.04
N GLU A 127 -5.49 8.72 11.44
CA GLU A 127 -6.67 8.00 11.90
C GLU A 127 -6.68 7.96 13.43
N LYS A 128 -7.74 8.49 14.04
CA LYS A 128 -7.93 8.42 15.48
C LYS A 128 -8.81 7.23 15.83
N THR A 129 -8.32 6.34 16.67
CA THR A 129 -9.06 5.13 17.05
C THR A 129 -10.42 5.42 17.70
N TYR A 130 -10.56 6.59 18.36
CA TYR A 130 -11.85 7.04 18.90
C TYR A 130 -12.89 7.31 17.80
N ALA A 131 -12.47 7.57 16.56
CA ALA A 131 -13.37 7.76 15.43
C ALA A 131 -14.25 6.52 15.17
N ALA A 132 -13.73 5.33 15.45
CA ALA A 132 -14.44 4.06 15.39
C ALA A 132 -14.85 3.54 16.80
N GLY A 133 -14.90 4.40 17.81
CA GLY A 133 -15.25 4.01 19.18
C GLY A 133 -14.24 3.10 19.87
N LYS A 134 -12.97 3.08 19.42
CA LYS A 134 -11.93 2.18 19.92
C LYS A 134 -10.90 2.88 20.81
N ILE A 135 -10.26 2.10 21.69
CA ILE A 135 -9.07 2.53 22.41
C ILE A 135 -7.86 1.88 21.72
N PRO A 136 -6.76 2.63 21.45
CA PRO A 136 -5.58 2.09 20.80
C PRO A 136 -5.04 0.83 21.47
N GLY A 137 -4.58 -0.13 20.67
CA GLY A 137 -3.84 -1.30 21.14
C GLY A 137 -2.52 -0.95 21.81
N GLY A 138 -1.71 -1.96 22.10
CA GLY A 138 -0.38 -1.77 22.69
C GLY A 138 -0.38 -1.32 24.14
N PHE A 139 0.82 -1.09 24.69
CA PHE A 139 1.03 -0.76 26.09
C PHE A 139 0.60 0.66 26.46
N PHE A 140 0.92 1.64 25.61
CA PHE A 140 0.69 3.06 25.93
C PHE A 140 -0.75 3.53 25.72
N LYS A 141 -1.60 2.73 25.08
CA LYS A 141 -3.00 3.08 24.77
C LYS A 141 -3.14 4.44 24.09
N ARG A 142 -2.22 4.74 23.18
CA ARG A 142 -2.13 5.98 22.43
C ARG A 142 -1.61 5.70 21.02
N GLU A 143 -2.13 6.42 20.03
CA GLU A 143 -1.59 6.41 18.67
C GLU A 143 -0.12 6.86 18.70
N GLY A 144 0.72 6.16 17.95
CA GLY A 144 2.15 6.35 17.92
C GLY A 144 2.67 6.89 16.58
N ARG A 145 3.54 6.12 15.95
CA ARG A 145 4.05 6.45 14.60
C ARG A 145 2.94 6.24 13.57
N PRO A 146 2.93 7.02 12.47
CA PRO A 146 1.99 6.79 11.37
C PRO A 146 2.04 5.34 10.88
N SER A 147 0.88 4.75 10.66
CA SER A 147 0.72 3.45 10.02
C SER A 147 1.13 3.51 8.54
N GLU A 148 1.24 2.34 7.90
CA GLU A 148 1.44 2.27 6.46
C GLU A 148 0.30 2.98 5.72
N LYS A 149 -0.98 2.71 6.09
CA LYS A 149 -2.17 3.36 5.52
C LYS A 149 -2.10 4.89 5.65
N GLU A 150 -1.81 5.41 6.85
CA GLU A 150 -1.68 6.86 7.07
C GLU A 150 -0.55 7.48 6.23
N THR A 151 0.56 6.78 6.05
CA THR A 151 1.67 7.22 5.20
C THR A 151 1.26 7.25 3.72
N LEU A 152 0.54 6.24 3.25
CA LEU A 152 0.07 6.14 1.86
C LEU A 152 -1.00 7.18 1.55
N VAL A 153 -1.98 7.38 2.42
CA VAL A 153 -3.02 8.41 2.24
C VAL A 153 -2.42 9.81 2.31
N SER A 154 -1.43 10.06 3.18
CA SER A 154 -0.67 11.33 3.17
C SER A 154 -0.04 11.61 1.80
N ARG A 155 0.49 10.57 1.11
CA ARG A 155 1.04 10.68 -0.24
C ARG A 155 -0.06 10.86 -1.29
N LEU A 156 -1.18 10.17 -1.13
CA LEU A 156 -2.33 10.27 -2.02
C LEU A 156 -2.86 11.72 -2.07
N ILE A 157 -2.88 12.42 -0.93
CA ILE A 157 -3.26 13.84 -0.81
C ILE A 157 -2.16 14.76 -1.37
N ASP A 158 -0.89 14.54 -1.01
CA ASP A 158 0.24 15.42 -1.36
C ASP A 158 0.45 15.53 -2.89
N ARG A 159 0.31 14.42 -3.60
CA ARG A 159 0.64 14.31 -5.03
C ARG A 159 -0.19 15.24 -5.93
N PRO A 160 -1.53 15.28 -5.86
CA PRO A 160 -2.33 16.14 -6.73
C PRO A 160 -2.33 17.62 -6.29
N ILE A 161 -2.10 17.94 -5.01
CA ILE A 161 -2.14 19.34 -4.55
C ILE A 161 -0.82 20.09 -4.78
N ARG A 162 0.30 19.38 -4.69
CA ARG A 162 1.65 19.98 -4.78
C ARG A 162 1.90 20.76 -6.08
N PRO A 163 1.56 20.23 -7.28
CA PRO A 163 1.77 20.94 -8.55
C PRO A 163 0.92 22.19 -8.71
N LEU A 164 -0.16 22.32 -7.93
CA LEU A 164 -1.10 23.42 -8.00
C LEU A 164 -0.73 24.64 -7.14
N PHE A 165 0.35 24.59 -6.38
CA PHE A 165 0.86 25.81 -5.75
C PHE A 165 1.58 26.69 -6.78
N MET A 166 1.40 28.01 -6.67
CA MET A 166 2.03 28.97 -7.58
C MET A 166 3.54 28.81 -7.58
N LYS A 167 4.13 28.85 -8.74
CA LYS A 167 5.59 28.82 -8.91
C LYS A 167 6.25 29.99 -8.15
N GLY A 168 7.35 29.69 -7.45
CA GLY A 168 8.03 30.68 -6.63
C GLY A 168 7.54 30.73 -5.17
N PHE A 169 6.41 30.12 -4.82
CA PHE A 169 6.00 29.97 -3.43
C PHE A 169 6.90 28.94 -2.73
N LYS A 170 7.61 29.38 -1.69
CA LYS A 170 8.58 28.55 -0.93
C LYS A 170 8.32 28.60 0.58
N ASN A 171 7.19 29.12 1.01
CA ASN A 171 6.86 29.16 2.44
C ASN A 171 6.49 27.77 2.93
N GLU A 172 7.06 27.35 4.04
CA GLU A 172 6.72 26.06 4.65
C GLU A 172 5.22 25.98 4.89
N THR A 173 4.61 24.92 4.35
CA THR A 173 3.16 24.70 4.44
C THR A 173 2.88 23.33 5.01
N GLN A 174 2.02 23.28 6.02
CA GLN A 174 1.59 22.05 6.65
C GLN A 174 0.10 21.84 6.47
N VAL A 175 -0.24 20.62 6.03
CA VAL A 175 -1.61 20.13 5.89
C VAL A 175 -1.78 18.95 6.84
N ILE A 176 -2.85 18.98 7.64
CA ILE A 176 -3.20 17.87 8.54
C ILE A 176 -4.67 17.52 8.30
N ALA A 177 -4.91 16.27 7.88
CA ALA A 177 -6.24 15.68 7.77
C ALA A 177 -6.40 14.62 8.87
N THR A 178 -7.40 14.78 9.72
CA THR A 178 -7.64 13.90 10.87
C THR A 178 -9.02 13.28 10.78
N VAL A 179 -9.11 11.96 10.74
CA VAL A 179 -10.37 11.22 10.83
C VAL A 179 -10.89 11.32 12.26
N VAL A 180 -12.04 11.94 12.44
CA VAL A 180 -12.62 12.22 13.76
C VAL A 180 -13.93 11.45 14.02
N SER A 181 -14.56 10.92 12.97
CA SER A 181 -15.68 9.98 13.02
C SER A 181 -15.58 9.01 11.84
N HIS A 182 -15.95 7.76 12.01
CA HIS A 182 -15.93 6.75 10.96
C HIS A 182 -17.09 5.77 11.13
N ASP A 183 -17.93 5.68 10.09
CA ASP A 183 -19.14 4.85 10.05
C ASP A 183 -18.87 3.38 9.71
N MET A 184 -17.63 3.02 9.36
CA MET A 184 -17.20 1.69 8.92
C MET A 184 -17.73 1.29 7.54
N GLU A 185 -18.36 2.20 6.82
CA GLU A 185 -18.94 2.01 5.49
C GLU A 185 -18.20 2.84 4.43
N ASN A 186 -17.85 4.09 4.76
CA ASN A 186 -17.23 5.04 3.85
C ASN A 186 -15.73 5.18 4.12
N ASP A 187 -14.87 4.88 3.13
CA ASP A 187 -13.42 5.07 3.27
C ASP A 187 -13.08 6.55 3.47
N PRO A 188 -12.40 6.91 4.58
CA PRO A 188 -12.13 8.31 4.92
C PRO A 188 -11.07 8.98 4.04
N ASP A 189 -10.33 8.26 3.20
CA ASP A 189 -9.26 8.82 2.37
C ASP A 189 -9.79 9.81 1.31
N ILE A 190 -10.89 9.49 0.64
CA ILE A 190 -11.54 10.38 -0.33
C ILE A 190 -12.11 11.61 0.37
N VAL A 191 -12.74 11.42 1.53
CA VAL A 191 -13.26 12.52 2.37
C VAL A 191 -12.11 13.46 2.78
N ALA A 192 -10.95 12.89 3.14
CA ALA A 192 -9.76 13.66 3.49
C ALA A 192 -9.22 14.48 2.32
N MET A 193 -9.19 13.91 1.10
CA MET A 193 -8.76 14.64 -0.10
C MET A 193 -9.66 15.83 -0.40
N VAL A 194 -10.98 15.65 -0.31
CA VAL A 194 -11.97 16.71 -0.49
C VAL A 194 -11.84 17.80 0.58
N ALA A 195 -11.74 17.39 1.86
CA ALA A 195 -11.56 18.30 2.99
C ALA A 195 -10.31 19.17 2.86
N VAL A 196 -9.18 18.57 2.47
CA VAL A 196 -7.91 19.27 2.27
C VAL A 196 -8.00 20.25 1.10
N SER A 197 -8.60 19.85 0.00
CA SER A 197 -8.82 20.73 -1.15
C SER A 197 -9.64 21.95 -0.77
N ALA A 198 -10.75 21.75 -0.07
CA ALA A 198 -11.61 22.84 0.42
C ALA A 198 -10.82 23.76 1.39
N ALA A 199 -10.09 23.20 2.36
CA ALA A 199 -9.31 23.96 3.31
C ALA A 199 -8.20 24.80 2.63
N LEU A 200 -7.51 24.26 1.64
CA LEU A 200 -6.53 24.99 0.82
C LEU A 200 -7.18 26.13 0.04
N THR A 201 -8.32 25.88 -0.60
CA THR A 201 -9.01 26.85 -1.44
C THR A 201 -9.49 28.06 -0.65
N ILE A 202 -9.95 27.87 0.61
CA ILE A 202 -10.41 28.98 1.47
C ILE A 202 -9.29 29.65 2.27
N SER A 203 -8.05 29.09 2.26
CA SER A 203 -6.97 29.52 3.17
C SER A 203 -6.32 30.86 2.82
N GLY A 204 -6.47 31.32 1.58
CA GLY A 204 -5.71 32.46 1.03
C GLY A 204 -4.27 32.12 0.66
N LEU A 205 -3.84 30.85 0.77
CA LEU A 205 -2.56 30.42 0.20
C LEU A 205 -2.63 30.44 -1.33
N PRO A 206 -1.48 30.55 -2.02
CA PRO A 206 -1.43 30.65 -3.48
C PRO A 206 -1.64 29.27 -4.15
N PHE A 207 -2.78 28.69 -3.93
CA PHE A 207 -3.22 27.40 -4.45
C PHE A 207 -4.15 27.58 -5.65
N LEU A 208 -3.82 26.95 -6.77
CA LEU A 208 -4.53 27.07 -8.05
C LEU A 208 -5.62 25.99 -8.23
N GLY A 209 -6.03 25.34 -7.13
CA GLY A 209 -7.17 24.43 -7.14
C GLY A 209 -8.52 25.17 -7.20
N PRO A 210 -9.64 24.50 -6.86
CA PRO A 210 -9.69 23.24 -6.14
C PRO A 210 -9.39 21.99 -6.95
N ILE A 211 -9.15 20.88 -6.25
CA ILE A 211 -9.24 19.52 -6.77
C ILE A 211 -10.41 18.79 -6.11
N ALA A 212 -10.86 17.72 -6.76
CA ALA A 212 -11.63 16.68 -6.09
C ALA A 212 -11.03 15.31 -6.36
N ALA A 213 -11.51 14.30 -5.66
CA ALA A 213 -11.10 12.92 -5.83
C ALA A 213 -12.29 11.99 -5.71
N ALA A 214 -12.21 10.83 -6.34
CA ALA A 214 -13.20 9.77 -6.23
C ALA A 214 -12.50 8.41 -6.20
N ARG A 215 -13.10 7.43 -5.50
CA ARG A 215 -12.77 6.02 -5.62
C ARG A 215 -13.70 5.39 -6.65
N VAL A 216 -13.14 4.60 -7.55
CA VAL A 216 -13.90 3.89 -8.57
C VAL A 216 -13.69 2.39 -8.40
N GLY A 217 -14.77 1.68 -8.16
CA GLY A 217 -14.83 0.22 -8.24
C GLY A 217 -15.29 -0.26 -9.62
N TYR A 218 -15.06 -1.55 -9.91
CA TYR A 218 -15.58 -2.22 -11.11
C TYR A 218 -16.20 -3.55 -10.67
N ILE A 219 -17.53 -3.56 -10.57
CA ILE A 219 -18.34 -4.68 -10.04
C ILE A 219 -19.34 -5.10 -11.11
N ASP A 220 -19.42 -6.37 -11.42
CA ASP A 220 -20.33 -6.93 -12.43
C ASP A 220 -20.26 -6.27 -13.83
N GLY A 221 -19.08 -5.74 -14.18
CA GLY A 221 -18.87 -5.07 -15.46
C GLY A 221 -19.25 -3.59 -15.50
N GLU A 222 -19.62 -3.01 -14.37
CA GLU A 222 -20.02 -1.61 -14.26
C GLU A 222 -19.10 -0.82 -13.31
N TYR A 223 -18.88 0.46 -13.63
CA TYR A 223 -18.14 1.37 -12.74
C TYR A 223 -19.04 1.82 -11.59
N LYS A 224 -18.50 1.77 -10.39
CA LYS A 224 -19.18 2.22 -9.17
C LYS A 224 -18.42 3.35 -8.50
N LEU A 225 -19.12 4.46 -8.23
CA LEU A 225 -18.58 5.63 -7.54
C LEU A 225 -18.55 5.40 -6.03
N ASN A 226 -17.38 5.58 -5.42
CA ASN A 226 -17.15 5.46 -3.98
C ASN A 226 -17.83 4.21 -3.38
N PRO A 227 -17.49 3.00 -3.84
CA PRO A 227 -18.09 1.79 -3.29
C PRO A 227 -17.84 1.71 -1.78
N MET A 228 -18.76 1.11 -1.06
CA MET A 228 -18.61 0.87 0.37
C MET A 228 -17.48 -0.11 0.66
N ILE A 229 -16.93 -0.06 1.88
CA ILE A 229 -15.81 -0.90 2.29
C ILE A 229 -16.13 -2.40 2.13
N ASP A 230 -17.36 -2.81 2.42
CA ASP A 230 -17.82 -4.20 2.30
C ASP A 230 -18.08 -4.66 0.85
N GLU A 231 -18.23 -3.72 -0.11
CA GLU A 231 -18.36 -4.00 -1.53
C GLU A 231 -17.00 -4.17 -2.25
N MET A 232 -15.93 -3.61 -1.68
CA MET A 232 -14.59 -3.63 -2.29
C MET A 232 -14.02 -5.04 -2.52
N PRO A 233 -14.25 -6.06 -1.68
CA PRO A 233 -13.80 -7.43 -1.97
C PRO A 233 -14.35 -8.02 -3.28
N GLU A 234 -15.56 -7.64 -3.70
CA GLU A 234 -16.20 -8.08 -4.93
C GLU A 234 -15.70 -7.31 -6.16
N SER A 235 -15.15 -6.13 -5.96
CA SER A 235 -14.63 -5.29 -7.04
C SER A 235 -13.39 -5.90 -7.71
N ALA A 236 -13.37 -5.82 -9.04
CA ALA A 236 -12.17 -6.12 -9.84
C ALA A 236 -11.20 -4.93 -9.94
N LEU A 237 -11.59 -3.78 -9.44
CA LEU A 237 -10.82 -2.53 -9.47
C LEU A 237 -10.95 -1.78 -8.15
N ASP A 238 -9.83 -1.32 -7.60
CA ASP A 238 -9.74 -0.26 -6.61
C ASP A 238 -8.92 0.87 -7.22
N LEU A 239 -9.58 1.94 -7.65
CA LEU A 239 -8.93 3.05 -8.33
C LEU A 239 -9.31 4.37 -7.65
N VAL A 240 -8.30 5.13 -7.23
CA VAL A 240 -8.46 6.51 -6.78
C VAL A 240 -7.98 7.44 -7.89
N VAL A 241 -8.85 8.36 -8.29
CA VAL A 241 -8.55 9.42 -9.24
C VAL A 241 -8.77 10.78 -8.58
N ALA A 242 -7.84 11.71 -8.82
CA ALA A 242 -7.96 13.09 -8.37
C ALA A 242 -7.58 14.06 -9.50
N GLY A 243 -8.24 15.22 -9.52
CA GLY A 243 -7.98 16.22 -10.55
C GLY A 243 -8.69 17.54 -10.32
N THR A 244 -8.46 18.46 -11.24
CA THR A 244 -9.17 19.74 -11.36
C THR A 244 -10.45 19.56 -12.18
N SER A 245 -11.19 20.64 -12.38
CA SER A 245 -12.34 20.65 -13.31
C SER A 245 -11.94 20.30 -14.74
N GLU A 246 -10.72 20.61 -15.14
CA GLU A 246 -10.28 20.49 -16.52
C GLU A 246 -9.52 19.20 -16.82
N ALA A 247 -8.86 18.59 -15.79
CA ALA A 247 -7.92 17.50 -16.06
C ALA A 247 -7.62 16.61 -14.86
N VAL A 248 -7.25 15.37 -15.16
CA VAL A 248 -6.75 14.39 -14.19
C VAL A 248 -5.33 14.78 -13.76
N MET A 249 -5.07 14.73 -12.44
CA MET A 249 -3.80 15.08 -11.82
C MET A 249 -3.09 13.86 -11.21
N MET A 250 -3.84 12.89 -10.72
CA MET A 250 -3.30 11.73 -10.02
C MET A 250 -4.23 10.53 -10.20
N VAL A 251 -3.64 9.37 -10.43
CA VAL A 251 -4.34 8.07 -10.37
C VAL A 251 -3.51 7.10 -9.57
N GLU A 252 -4.16 6.26 -8.80
CA GLU A 252 -3.56 5.10 -8.13
C GLU A 252 -4.54 3.94 -8.10
N SER A 253 -4.11 2.73 -8.50
CA SER A 253 -5.03 1.60 -8.58
C SER A 253 -4.41 0.26 -8.25
N GLU A 254 -5.29 -0.67 -7.87
CA GLU A 254 -5.12 -2.12 -7.86
C GLU A 254 -6.21 -2.71 -8.77
N ALA A 255 -5.85 -3.64 -9.66
CA ALA A 255 -6.79 -4.23 -10.61
C ALA A 255 -6.56 -5.74 -10.77
N LYS A 256 -7.62 -6.48 -11.09
CA LYS A 256 -7.59 -7.92 -11.34
C LYS A 256 -7.47 -8.19 -12.85
N GLU A 257 -6.31 -7.84 -13.45
CA GLU A 257 -5.99 -8.04 -14.88
C GLU A 257 -7.01 -7.39 -15.82
N LEU A 258 -7.38 -6.13 -15.58
CA LEU A 258 -8.32 -5.39 -16.42
C LEU A 258 -7.65 -4.83 -17.69
N SER A 259 -8.43 -4.70 -18.77
CA SER A 259 -7.94 -4.11 -20.01
C SER A 259 -7.63 -2.63 -19.87
N GLU A 260 -6.74 -2.11 -20.72
CA GLU A 260 -6.37 -0.70 -20.76
C GLU A 260 -7.59 0.21 -21.02
N ASP A 261 -8.56 -0.24 -21.81
CA ASP A 261 -9.79 0.52 -22.06
C ASP A 261 -10.68 0.61 -20.83
N VAL A 262 -10.81 -0.47 -20.04
CA VAL A 262 -11.54 -0.45 -18.76
C VAL A 262 -10.84 0.47 -17.76
N MET A 263 -9.50 0.41 -17.67
CA MET A 263 -8.74 1.30 -16.80
C MET A 263 -8.92 2.77 -17.18
N LEU A 264 -8.83 3.11 -18.48
CA LEU A 264 -9.06 4.46 -18.96
C LEU A 264 -10.49 4.92 -18.68
N GLY A 265 -11.47 4.06 -18.97
CA GLY A 265 -12.88 4.35 -18.69
C GLY A 265 -13.15 4.62 -17.21
N ALA A 266 -12.51 3.89 -16.30
CA ALA A 266 -12.63 4.11 -14.85
C ALA A 266 -12.07 5.48 -14.43
N VAL A 267 -10.92 5.88 -14.98
CA VAL A 267 -10.33 7.21 -14.72
C VAL A 267 -11.26 8.33 -15.19
N MET A 268 -11.78 8.20 -16.40
CA MET A 268 -12.70 9.21 -16.99
C MET A 268 -14.05 9.26 -16.26
N PHE A 269 -14.55 8.08 -15.85
CA PHE A 269 -15.76 8.01 -15.01
C PHE A 269 -15.55 8.76 -13.69
N GLY A 270 -14.50 8.46 -12.94
CA GLY A 270 -14.23 9.12 -11.68
C GLY A 270 -14.02 10.63 -11.82
N HIS A 271 -13.28 11.06 -12.86
CA HIS A 271 -13.08 12.48 -13.18
C HIS A 271 -14.39 13.21 -13.44
N LYS A 272 -15.32 12.58 -14.14
CA LYS A 272 -16.65 13.14 -14.42
C LYS A 272 -17.49 13.21 -13.13
N GLU A 273 -17.52 12.13 -12.37
CA GLU A 273 -18.40 12.00 -11.21
C GLU A 273 -17.98 12.86 -10.01
N PHE A 274 -16.73 13.33 -9.93
CA PHE A 274 -16.34 14.25 -8.87
C PHE A 274 -16.51 15.74 -9.21
N GLN A 275 -16.95 16.13 -10.42
CA GLN A 275 -17.14 17.53 -10.79
C GLN A 275 -18.09 18.29 -9.85
N PRO A 276 -19.23 17.73 -9.39
CA PRO A 276 -20.10 18.40 -8.44
C PRO A 276 -19.42 18.78 -7.11
N VAL A 277 -18.39 18.03 -6.70
CA VAL A 277 -17.60 18.31 -5.50
C VAL A 277 -16.72 19.56 -5.71
N ILE A 278 -16.12 19.71 -6.89
CA ILE A 278 -15.36 20.91 -7.25
C ILE A 278 -16.28 22.16 -7.19
N ASP A 279 -17.46 22.08 -7.81
CA ASP A 279 -18.44 23.16 -7.80
C ASP A 279 -18.88 23.52 -6.37
N MET A 280 -19.03 22.52 -5.50
CA MET A 280 -19.36 22.73 -4.09
C MET A 280 -18.24 23.46 -3.35
N ILE A 281 -16.98 23.10 -3.56
CA ILE A 281 -15.82 23.78 -2.95
C ILE A 281 -15.73 25.23 -3.45
N ILE A 282 -16.01 25.49 -4.73
CA ILE A 282 -16.05 26.84 -5.29
C ILE A 282 -17.13 27.67 -4.62
N ARG A 283 -18.36 27.14 -4.50
CA ARG A 283 -19.46 27.84 -3.80
C ARG A 283 -19.14 28.17 -2.34
N MET A 284 -18.43 27.27 -1.64
CA MET A 284 -17.94 27.55 -0.29
C MET A 284 -16.91 28.69 -0.30
N ALA A 285 -15.94 28.63 -1.20
CA ALA A 285 -14.89 29.66 -1.31
C ALA A 285 -15.45 31.04 -1.65
N GLU A 286 -16.45 31.15 -2.52
CA GLU A 286 -17.15 32.38 -2.83
C GLU A 286 -17.75 33.08 -1.59
N LYS A 287 -18.12 32.29 -0.56
CA LYS A 287 -18.73 32.79 0.68
C LYS A 287 -17.73 33.17 1.76
N CYS A 288 -16.61 32.45 1.86
CA CYS A 288 -15.76 32.54 3.04
C CYS A 288 -14.24 32.45 2.78
N ALA A 289 -13.78 32.42 1.51
CA ALA A 289 -12.34 32.39 1.24
C ALA A 289 -11.65 33.67 1.76
N LYS A 290 -10.47 33.48 2.32
CA LYS A 290 -9.60 34.58 2.73
C LYS A 290 -8.97 35.25 1.49
N GLU A 291 -8.60 36.54 1.62
CA GLU A 291 -7.86 37.23 0.57
C GLU A 291 -6.57 36.49 0.23
N PRO A 292 -6.29 36.28 -1.06
CA PRO A 292 -5.06 35.62 -1.49
C PRO A 292 -3.82 36.35 -1.01
N ARG A 293 -2.81 35.56 -0.56
CA ARG A 293 -1.49 36.12 -0.22
C ARG A 293 -0.76 36.57 -1.48
N ASP A 294 -0.26 37.78 -1.45
CA ASP A 294 0.59 38.28 -2.54
C ASP A 294 1.93 37.53 -2.56
N ILE A 295 2.34 37.14 -3.78
CA ILE A 295 3.65 36.54 -4.03
C ILE A 295 4.35 37.41 -5.05
N GLU A 296 5.51 37.91 -4.66
CA GLU A 296 6.43 38.54 -5.59
C GLU A 296 7.23 37.43 -6.30
N VAL A 297 6.94 37.22 -7.57
CA VAL A 297 7.75 36.37 -8.46
C VAL A 297 8.71 37.28 -9.21
N PRO A 298 10.01 37.25 -8.96
CA PRO A 298 10.97 38.07 -9.67
C PRO A 298 10.94 37.76 -11.17
N ASP A 299 10.99 38.78 -12.01
CA ASP A 299 11.15 38.59 -13.46
C ASP A 299 12.63 38.34 -13.78
N ASN A 300 13.00 37.10 -13.94
CA ASN A 300 14.36 36.67 -14.26
C ASN A 300 14.62 36.52 -15.77
N SER A 301 13.76 37.07 -16.64
CA SER A 301 13.85 36.88 -18.09
C SER A 301 15.17 37.36 -18.69
N GLU A 302 15.68 38.50 -18.24
CA GLU A 302 17.00 39.05 -18.67
C GLU A 302 18.15 38.15 -18.19
N LEU A 303 18.11 37.67 -16.94
CA LEU A 303 19.11 36.75 -16.41
C LEU A 303 19.08 35.40 -17.17
N VAL A 304 17.92 34.86 -17.46
CA VAL A 304 17.77 33.63 -18.27
C VAL A 304 18.41 33.84 -19.65
N ALA A 305 18.20 34.98 -20.30
CA ALA A 305 18.82 35.29 -21.60
C ALA A 305 20.34 35.31 -21.56
N LYS A 306 20.93 36.01 -20.55
CA LYS A 306 22.38 36.10 -20.34
C LYS A 306 23.02 34.75 -20.05
N VAL A 307 22.42 33.96 -19.16
CA VAL A 307 22.93 32.63 -18.82
C VAL A 307 22.80 31.67 -20.02
N ARG A 308 21.69 31.75 -20.78
CA ARG A 308 21.51 30.97 -22.00
C ARG A 308 22.54 31.27 -23.07
N GLU A 309 22.87 32.54 -23.29
CA GLU A 309 23.92 32.94 -24.20
C GLU A 309 25.29 32.37 -23.81
N LEU A 310 25.60 32.34 -22.51
CA LEU A 310 26.90 31.89 -21.98
C LEU A 310 27.06 30.36 -22.05
N VAL A 311 26.00 29.57 -21.71
CA VAL A 311 26.14 28.11 -21.48
C VAL A 311 25.21 27.27 -22.34
N GLY A 312 24.33 27.87 -23.15
CA GLY A 312 23.31 27.12 -23.91
C GLY A 312 23.90 26.09 -24.88
N GLU A 313 25.02 26.41 -25.55
CA GLU A 313 25.71 25.48 -26.44
C GLU A 313 26.43 24.38 -25.67
N ASP A 314 27.03 24.69 -24.51
CA ASP A 314 27.68 23.71 -23.64
C ASP A 314 26.65 22.67 -23.16
N VAL A 315 25.44 23.12 -22.80
CA VAL A 315 24.34 22.22 -22.39
C VAL A 315 23.85 21.35 -23.55
N ARG A 316 23.71 21.92 -24.77
CA ARG A 316 23.37 21.11 -25.96
C ARG A 316 24.42 20.06 -26.26
N ALA A 317 25.69 20.43 -26.19
CA ALA A 317 26.82 19.50 -26.38
C ALA A 317 26.81 18.39 -25.33
N ALA A 318 26.55 18.73 -24.05
CA ALA A 318 26.46 17.75 -22.99
C ALA A 318 25.35 16.72 -23.23
N TYR A 319 24.15 17.15 -23.69
CA TYR A 319 23.04 16.25 -24.01
C TYR A 319 23.19 15.49 -25.32
N SER A 320 24.25 15.70 -26.09
CA SER A 320 24.64 14.83 -27.19
C SER A 320 25.44 13.60 -26.74
N LEU A 321 25.98 13.61 -25.49
CA LEU A 321 26.72 12.50 -24.90
C LEU A 321 25.74 11.43 -24.40
N LYS A 322 25.95 10.18 -24.82
CA LYS A 322 25.08 9.04 -24.46
C LYS A 322 25.38 8.48 -23.07
N ASP A 323 26.66 8.48 -22.68
CA ASP A 323 27.06 8.04 -21.35
C ASP A 323 26.59 9.00 -20.27
N LYS A 324 25.98 8.46 -19.21
CA LYS A 324 25.42 9.24 -18.12
C LYS A 324 26.50 10.03 -17.35
N GLY A 325 27.62 9.36 -17.05
CA GLY A 325 28.72 9.97 -16.29
C GLY A 325 29.35 11.13 -17.02
N GLU A 326 29.69 10.94 -18.31
CA GLU A 326 30.25 11.99 -19.19
C GLU A 326 29.28 13.15 -19.35
N ARG A 327 28.00 12.87 -19.54
CA ARG A 327 26.93 13.87 -19.64
C ARG A 327 26.80 14.70 -18.37
N HIS A 328 26.72 14.05 -17.19
CA HIS A 328 26.62 14.75 -15.92
C HIS A 328 27.85 15.59 -15.61
N GLU A 329 29.05 15.12 -15.95
CA GLU A 329 30.29 15.89 -15.79
C GLU A 329 30.28 17.15 -16.69
N ALA A 330 29.85 17.02 -17.93
CA ALA A 330 29.74 18.12 -18.88
C ALA A 330 28.70 19.15 -18.40
N ILE A 331 27.55 18.72 -17.91
CA ILE A 331 26.50 19.58 -17.33
C ILE A 331 27.04 20.31 -16.09
N ALA A 332 27.76 19.63 -15.20
CA ALA A 332 28.37 20.23 -14.02
C ALA A 332 29.35 21.34 -14.40
N LYS A 333 30.21 21.09 -15.39
CA LYS A 333 31.16 22.12 -15.92
C LYS A 333 30.43 23.34 -16.49
N ALA A 334 29.34 23.14 -17.24
CA ALA A 334 28.53 24.25 -17.76
C ALA A 334 27.87 25.04 -16.63
N LYS A 335 27.36 24.36 -15.59
CA LYS A 335 26.76 24.98 -14.42
C LYS A 335 27.78 25.80 -13.62
N ASP A 336 28.99 25.26 -13.41
CA ASP A 336 30.07 25.95 -12.71
C ASP A 336 30.55 27.18 -13.48
N LYS A 337 30.56 27.10 -14.82
CA LYS A 337 30.86 28.29 -15.68
C LYS A 337 29.80 29.38 -15.49
N ALA A 338 28.52 29.04 -15.40
CA ALA A 338 27.46 30.02 -15.12
C ALA A 338 27.60 30.61 -13.72
N LYS A 339 27.88 29.80 -12.69
CA LYS A 339 28.12 30.29 -11.33
C LYS A 339 29.32 31.22 -11.25
N ALA A 340 30.43 30.86 -11.87
CA ALA A 340 31.63 31.68 -11.88
C ALA A 340 31.42 33.07 -12.53
N ALA A 341 30.55 33.16 -13.53
CA ALA A 341 30.23 34.38 -14.24
C ALA A 341 29.25 35.31 -13.48
N PHE A 342 28.32 34.76 -12.71
CA PHE A 342 27.19 35.52 -12.15
C PHE A 342 27.15 35.55 -10.60
N CYS A 343 27.89 34.67 -9.91
CA CYS A 343 27.86 34.58 -8.44
C CYS A 343 29.14 35.10 -7.78
N ASN A 344 29.95 35.90 -8.47
CA ASN A 344 31.18 36.45 -7.88
C ASN A 344 30.85 37.40 -6.73
N PRO A 345 31.26 37.12 -5.46
CA PRO A 345 30.96 37.98 -4.32
C PRO A 345 31.55 39.39 -4.37
N GLU A 346 32.51 39.61 -5.26
CA GLU A 346 33.13 40.94 -5.47
C GLU A 346 32.34 41.83 -6.43
N ASP A 347 31.31 41.26 -7.11
CA ASP A 347 30.45 42.01 -8.00
C ASP A 347 29.22 42.55 -7.24
N GLU A 348 28.96 43.86 -7.35
CA GLU A 348 27.75 44.47 -6.75
C GLU A 348 26.45 43.93 -7.30
N ASN A 349 26.47 43.30 -8.50
CA ASN A 349 25.33 42.65 -9.14
C ASN A 349 25.34 41.13 -8.99
N ALA A 350 26.12 40.57 -8.06
CA ALA A 350 26.20 39.14 -7.86
C ALA A 350 24.82 38.51 -7.54
N VAL A 351 24.50 37.44 -8.28
CA VAL A 351 23.25 36.72 -8.13
C VAL A 351 23.46 35.53 -7.17
N PRO A 352 22.49 35.22 -6.28
CA PRO A 352 22.59 34.04 -5.41
C PRO A 352 22.78 32.75 -6.21
N GLU A 353 23.62 31.82 -5.75
CA GLU A 353 23.87 30.55 -6.44
C GLU A 353 22.60 29.71 -6.62
N THR A 354 21.66 29.80 -5.69
CA THR A 354 20.35 29.12 -5.78
C THR A 354 19.53 29.63 -6.95
N GLU A 355 19.61 30.91 -7.25
CA GLU A 355 18.90 31.56 -8.36
C GLU A 355 19.53 31.16 -9.70
N ILE A 356 20.88 31.24 -9.82
CA ILE A 356 21.60 30.78 -11.02
C ILE A 356 21.32 29.26 -11.26
N SER A 357 21.29 28.44 -10.22
CA SER A 357 20.98 27.03 -10.34
C SER A 357 19.55 26.80 -10.86
N GLY A 358 18.59 27.61 -10.43
CA GLY A 358 17.21 27.57 -10.93
C GLY A 358 17.09 27.99 -12.39
N VAL A 359 17.79 29.08 -12.77
CA VAL A 359 17.85 29.57 -14.16
C VAL A 359 18.52 28.53 -15.08
N PHE A 360 19.66 27.98 -14.66
CA PHE A 360 20.38 26.93 -15.39
C PHE A 360 19.46 25.73 -15.66
N LYS A 361 18.75 25.26 -14.64
CA LYS A 361 17.81 24.14 -14.76
C LYS A 361 16.66 24.42 -15.71
N SER A 362 16.16 25.66 -15.75
CA SER A 362 15.16 26.08 -16.73
C SER A 362 15.67 25.98 -18.17
N ILE A 363 16.91 26.43 -18.42
CA ILE A 363 17.57 26.37 -19.72
C ILE A 363 17.81 24.93 -20.15
N GLU A 364 18.28 24.09 -19.24
CA GLU A 364 18.48 22.66 -19.42
C GLU A 364 17.17 21.97 -19.83
N SER A 365 16.09 22.22 -19.08
CA SER A 365 14.75 21.69 -19.38
C SER A 365 14.28 22.09 -20.76
N ASP A 366 14.38 23.36 -21.13
CA ASP A 366 13.96 23.85 -22.44
C ASP A 366 14.73 23.16 -23.59
N ILE A 367 16.04 23.01 -23.44
CA ILE A 367 16.90 22.40 -24.46
C ILE A 367 16.54 20.93 -24.66
N VAL A 368 16.44 20.16 -23.58
CA VAL A 368 16.17 18.73 -23.64
C VAL A 368 14.78 18.45 -24.19
N ARG A 369 13.76 19.14 -23.66
CA ARG A 369 12.36 18.94 -24.00
C ARG A 369 12.10 19.26 -25.50
N ASN A 370 12.58 20.40 -25.97
CA ASN A 370 12.45 20.74 -27.38
C ASN A 370 13.24 19.78 -28.28
N SER A 371 14.43 19.37 -27.88
CA SER A 371 15.23 18.38 -28.63
C SER A 371 14.46 17.07 -28.83
N ILE A 372 13.84 16.54 -27.79
CA ILE A 372 13.05 15.29 -27.87
C ILE A 372 11.82 15.49 -28.77
N LEU A 373 11.10 16.63 -28.64
CA LEU A 373 9.93 16.93 -29.46
C LEU A 373 10.27 17.07 -30.93
N ASP A 374 11.41 17.70 -31.28
CA ASP A 374 11.81 17.99 -32.65
C ASP A 374 12.44 16.77 -33.32
N THR A 375 13.31 16.04 -32.61
CA THR A 375 14.11 14.95 -33.20
C THR A 375 13.48 13.57 -33.02
N LYS A 376 12.52 13.42 -32.09
CA LYS A 376 11.99 12.12 -31.62
C LYS A 376 13.08 11.18 -31.12
N ARG A 377 14.19 11.74 -30.66
CA ARG A 377 15.32 11.04 -30.03
C ARG A 377 15.49 11.49 -28.59
N ARG A 378 15.73 10.52 -27.73
CA ARG A 378 15.89 10.69 -26.29
C ARG A 378 17.35 10.98 -25.94
N ILE A 379 17.59 11.35 -24.68
CA ILE A 379 18.92 11.75 -24.19
C ILE A 379 19.97 10.64 -24.26
N ASP A 380 19.57 9.36 -24.29
CA ASP A 380 20.43 8.19 -24.48
C ASP A 380 20.47 7.70 -25.93
N GLY A 381 19.79 8.40 -26.85
CA GLY A 381 19.73 8.10 -28.26
C GLY A 381 18.64 7.12 -28.69
N ARG A 382 17.86 6.55 -27.77
CA ARG A 382 16.67 5.74 -28.08
C ARG A 382 15.61 6.57 -28.79
N ASP A 383 14.67 5.90 -29.46
CA ASP A 383 13.39 6.47 -29.87
C ASP A 383 12.43 6.58 -28.65
N LEU A 384 11.18 6.93 -28.91
CA LEU A 384 10.20 7.18 -27.85
C LEU A 384 9.67 5.88 -27.22
N GLU A 385 9.75 4.73 -27.91
CA GLU A 385 9.08 3.47 -27.55
C GLU A 385 10.05 2.39 -27.04
N THR A 386 11.31 2.45 -27.45
CA THR A 386 12.30 1.43 -27.11
C THR A 386 12.57 1.35 -25.60
N VAL A 387 12.41 0.16 -25.05
CA VAL A 387 12.82 -0.19 -23.67
C VAL A 387 14.32 -0.46 -23.63
N ARG A 388 15.00 -0.08 -22.53
CA ARG A 388 16.41 -0.37 -22.31
C ARG A 388 16.67 -1.89 -22.30
N PRO A 389 17.89 -2.34 -22.61
CA PRO A 389 18.26 -3.75 -22.50
C PRO A 389 17.97 -4.32 -21.12
N ILE A 390 17.42 -5.53 -21.09
CA ILE A 390 17.07 -6.25 -19.86
C ILE A 390 17.93 -7.48 -19.70
N VAL A 391 18.44 -7.69 -18.49
CA VAL A 391 19.10 -8.92 -18.06
C VAL A 391 18.45 -9.39 -16.77
N SER A 392 17.98 -10.61 -16.74
CA SER A 392 17.37 -11.23 -15.58
C SER A 392 18.09 -12.50 -15.19
N GLU A 393 18.33 -12.67 -13.89
CA GLU A 393 18.94 -13.86 -13.31
C GLU A 393 18.08 -14.33 -12.13
N VAL A 394 17.95 -15.65 -11.97
CA VAL A 394 17.22 -16.26 -10.86
C VAL A 394 18.10 -17.22 -10.08
N GLY A 395 17.76 -17.46 -8.80
CA GLY A 395 18.58 -18.34 -7.94
C GLY A 395 19.96 -17.74 -7.61
N VAL A 396 20.08 -16.41 -7.60
CA VAL A 396 21.37 -15.70 -7.41
C VAL A 396 21.94 -15.80 -6.00
N LEU A 397 21.10 -16.09 -5.00
CA LEU A 397 21.52 -16.25 -3.61
C LEU A 397 21.31 -17.68 -3.12
N PRO A 398 22.37 -18.37 -2.67
CA PRO A 398 22.35 -19.84 -2.50
C PRO A 398 21.49 -20.35 -1.33
N ARG A 399 21.14 -19.50 -0.36
CA ARG A 399 20.40 -19.92 0.84
C ARG A 399 19.00 -19.33 0.97
N THR A 400 18.56 -18.53 0.00
CA THR A 400 17.22 -17.96 -0.03
C THR A 400 16.21 -18.97 -0.56
N HIS A 401 14.92 -18.77 -0.27
CA HIS A 401 13.88 -19.65 -0.81
C HIS A 401 13.64 -19.39 -2.29
N GLY A 402 13.80 -18.16 -2.74
CA GLY A 402 13.90 -17.74 -4.12
C GLY A 402 14.54 -16.36 -4.20
N SER A 403 15.23 -16.08 -5.31
CA SER A 403 15.90 -14.79 -5.52
C SER A 403 16.02 -14.47 -7.00
N ALA A 404 15.95 -13.17 -7.32
CA ALA A 404 16.15 -12.68 -8.68
C ALA A 404 16.96 -11.39 -8.67
N LEU A 405 17.80 -11.24 -9.68
CA LEU A 405 18.46 -9.98 -10.01
C LEU A 405 17.90 -9.52 -11.34
N PHE A 406 17.10 -8.44 -11.29
CA PHE A 406 16.53 -7.82 -12.48
C PHE A 406 17.28 -6.53 -12.78
N THR A 407 17.85 -6.46 -13.99
CA THR A 407 18.58 -5.30 -14.49
C THR A 407 17.94 -4.78 -15.77
N ARG A 408 17.65 -3.48 -15.82
CA ARG A 408 17.13 -2.77 -16.97
C ARG A 408 18.00 -1.53 -17.23
N GLY A 409 18.94 -1.62 -18.16
CA GLY A 409 19.98 -0.60 -18.33
C GLY A 409 20.71 -0.35 -17.01
N GLU A 410 20.67 0.88 -16.52
CA GLU A 410 21.30 1.33 -15.27
C GLU A 410 20.30 1.34 -14.09
N THR A 411 19.38 0.38 -14.06
CA THR A 411 18.44 0.20 -12.92
C THR A 411 18.41 -1.27 -12.56
N GLN A 412 18.76 -1.59 -11.31
CA GLN A 412 18.90 -2.96 -10.85
C GLN A 412 18.21 -3.17 -9.51
N ALA A 413 17.46 -4.28 -9.40
CA ALA A 413 16.79 -4.73 -8.20
C ALA A 413 17.20 -6.17 -7.86
N LEU A 414 17.78 -6.38 -6.68
CA LEU A 414 17.99 -7.69 -6.09
C LEU A 414 16.77 -8.01 -5.21
N VAL A 415 15.98 -8.98 -5.63
CA VAL A 415 14.74 -9.33 -4.90
C VAL A 415 14.86 -10.73 -4.30
N VAL A 416 14.44 -10.83 -3.05
CA VAL A 416 14.46 -12.09 -2.29
C VAL A 416 13.03 -12.44 -1.85
N ALA A 417 12.62 -13.67 -2.15
CA ALA A 417 11.40 -14.27 -1.67
C ALA A 417 11.67 -15.19 -0.48
N THR A 418 10.88 -15.04 0.57
CA THR A 418 10.91 -15.88 1.76
C THR A 418 9.51 -16.42 2.04
N LEU A 419 9.38 -17.72 2.17
CA LEU A 419 8.16 -18.42 2.55
C LEU A 419 8.15 -18.66 4.06
N GLY A 420 7.07 -18.28 4.72
CA GLY A 420 6.82 -18.47 6.14
C GLY A 420 5.54 -19.27 6.38
N THR A 421 5.17 -19.39 7.65
CA THR A 421 3.96 -20.08 8.11
C THR A 421 2.87 -19.07 8.52
N GLY A 422 1.72 -19.52 8.99
CA GLY A 422 0.65 -18.67 9.52
C GLY A 422 1.06 -17.82 10.73
N ASP A 423 2.06 -18.24 11.50
CA ASP A 423 2.62 -17.46 12.61
C ASP A 423 3.39 -16.23 12.16
N ASP A 424 3.88 -16.24 10.91
CA ASP A 424 4.69 -15.16 10.33
C ASP A 424 3.80 -14.09 9.65
N GLU A 425 2.46 -14.26 9.65
CA GLU A 425 1.53 -13.27 9.12
C GLU A 425 1.62 -11.95 9.88
N GLN A 426 1.56 -10.85 9.15
CA GLN A 426 1.53 -9.53 9.75
C GLN A 426 0.15 -9.25 10.36
N PHE A 427 0.13 -8.91 11.64
CA PHE A 427 -1.08 -8.47 12.32
C PHE A 427 -1.31 -6.97 12.04
N ILE A 428 -2.47 -6.64 11.46
CA ILE A 428 -2.87 -5.27 11.16
C ILE A 428 -4.02 -4.89 12.10
N ASP A 429 -3.80 -3.85 12.90
CA ASP A 429 -4.83 -3.23 13.76
C ASP A 429 -5.30 -1.93 13.08
N ALA A 430 -6.26 -2.07 12.17
CA ALA A 430 -6.83 -0.97 11.41
C ALA A 430 -8.04 -0.36 12.12
N LEU A 431 -8.47 0.80 11.62
CA LEU A 431 -9.65 1.49 12.13
C LEU A 431 -10.92 0.63 11.94
N GLU A 432 -11.04 -0.02 10.81
CA GLU A 432 -12.14 -0.90 10.41
C GLU A 432 -12.15 -2.24 11.18
N GLY A 433 -11.00 -2.68 11.66
CA GLY A 433 -10.88 -3.97 12.38
C GLY A 433 -9.47 -4.50 12.40
N THR A 434 -9.31 -5.67 13.01
CA THR A 434 -8.01 -6.37 13.01
C THR A 434 -8.05 -7.51 12.02
N TYR A 435 -7.01 -7.62 11.20
CA TYR A 435 -6.86 -8.72 10.26
C TYR A 435 -5.39 -9.11 10.11
N LYS A 436 -5.14 -10.23 9.46
CA LYS A 436 -3.80 -10.71 9.18
C LYS A 436 -3.51 -10.64 7.68
N GLU A 437 -2.31 -10.18 7.34
CA GLU A 437 -1.80 -10.12 5.98
C GLU A 437 -0.72 -11.18 5.78
N ASN A 438 -0.88 -12.03 4.77
CA ASN A 438 0.04 -13.11 4.44
C ASN A 438 0.98 -12.81 3.27
N PHE A 439 0.80 -11.65 2.62
CA PHE A 439 1.68 -11.17 1.57
C PHE A 439 2.34 -9.85 1.95
N LEU A 440 3.65 -9.85 2.10
CA LEU A 440 4.45 -8.72 2.56
C LEU A 440 5.47 -8.35 1.46
N LEU A 441 5.58 -7.06 1.13
CA LEU A 441 6.60 -6.57 0.21
C LEU A 441 7.28 -5.33 0.78
N HIS A 442 8.59 -5.42 0.96
CA HIS A 442 9.44 -4.35 1.46
C HIS A 442 10.40 -3.89 0.38
N TYR A 443 10.46 -2.58 0.17
CA TYR A 443 11.31 -1.92 -0.80
C TYR A 443 12.35 -1.08 -0.08
N ASN A 444 13.61 -1.30 -0.38
CA ASN A 444 14.74 -0.57 0.18
C ASN A 444 15.49 0.18 -0.91
N PHE A 445 15.77 1.46 -0.67
CA PHE A 445 16.48 2.34 -1.59
C PHE A 445 17.70 2.95 -0.87
N PRO A 446 18.79 2.20 -0.74
CA PRO A 446 20.00 2.69 -0.07
C PRO A 446 20.70 3.78 -0.91
N PRO A 447 21.40 4.71 -0.28
CA PRO A 447 22.04 5.85 -0.97
C PRO A 447 23.05 5.43 -2.06
N TYR A 448 23.73 4.31 -1.89
CA TYR A 448 24.70 3.81 -2.86
C TYR A 448 24.06 3.46 -4.23
N SER A 449 22.75 3.23 -4.27
CA SER A 449 22.04 2.93 -5.53
C SER A 449 22.06 4.07 -6.54
N VAL A 450 22.34 5.28 -6.08
CA VAL A 450 22.55 6.49 -6.89
C VAL A 450 23.95 7.09 -6.73
N GLY A 451 24.88 6.33 -6.14
CA GLY A 451 26.26 6.77 -5.94
C GLY A 451 26.46 7.82 -4.83
N GLU A 452 25.50 7.93 -3.92
CA GLU A 452 25.52 8.92 -2.83
C GLU A 452 25.80 8.29 -1.47
N THR A 453 26.26 9.12 -0.53
CA THR A 453 26.30 8.79 0.90
C THR A 453 25.04 9.35 1.59
N GLY A 454 24.49 8.64 2.57
CA GLY A 454 23.28 9.10 3.24
C GLY A 454 22.97 8.31 4.52
N ARG A 455 21.87 8.67 5.17
CA ARG A 455 21.39 7.97 6.35
C ARG A 455 20.81 6.61 6.00
N VAL A 456 21.15 5.59 6.78
CA VAL A 456 20.66 4.22 6.67
C VAL A 456 19.86 3.88 7.93
N GLY A 457 18.85 3.00 7.83
CA GLY A 457 18.11 2.46 8.96
C GLY A 457 16.72 3.06 9.22
N PHE A 458 16.23 3.93 8.33
CA PHE A 458 14.86 4.46 8.39
C PHE A 458 14.19 4.31 7.03
N THR A 459 12.99 3.72 7.02
CA THR A 459 12.17 3.63 5.83
C THR A 459 11.45 4.97 5.62
N GLY A 460 11.70 5.61 4.48
CA GLY A 460 11.07 6.86 4.10
C GLY A 460 9.67 6.66 3.51
N ARG A 461 8.85 7.73 3.46
CA ARG A 461 7.52 7.70 2.85
C ARG A 461 7.55 7.26 1.37
N ARG A 462 8.63 7.56 0.64
CA ARG A 462 8.81 7.15 -0.76
C ARG A 462 8.99 5.64 -0.86
N GLU A 463 9.80 5.05 0.03
CA GLU A 463 10.05 3.60 0.06
C GLU A 463 8.77 2.84 0.38
N VAL A 464 7.97 3.30 1.36
CA VAL A 464 6.65 2.74 1.65
C VAL A 464 5.74 2.78 0.42
N GLY A 465 5.67 3.93 -0.26
CA GLY A 465 4.85 4.08 -1.47
C GLY A 465 5.28 3.20 -2.63
N HIS A 466 6.60 3.04 -2.88
CA HIS A 466 7.12 2.17 -3.94
C HIS A 466 6.88 0.69 -3.61
N GLY A 467 7.07 0.29 -2.35
CA GLY A 467 6.75 -1.05 -1.88
C GLY A 467 5.28 -1.40 -2.08
N LYS A 468 4.38 -0.49 -1.69
CA LYS A 468 2.92 -0.72 -1.84
C LYS A 468 2.47 -0.77 -3.30
N LEU A 469 3.07 0.04 -4.18
CA LEU A 469 2.80 -0.04 -5.62
C LEU A 469 3.17 -1.42 -6.18
N ALA A 470 4.34 -1.95 -5.84
CA ALA A 470 4.75 -3.28 -6.25
C ALA A 470 3.89 -4.40 -5.62
N TRP A 471 3.50 -4.23 -4.35
CA TRP A 471 2.58 -5.14 -3.66
C TRP A 471 1.23 -5.23 -4.39
N ARG A 472 0.60 -4.10 -4.73
CA ARG A 472 -0.66 -4.03 -5.50
C ARG A 472 -0.51 -4.70 -6.87
N ALA A 473 0.60 -4.44 -7.57
CA ALA A 473 0.86 -4.99 -8.88
C ALA A 473 0.90 -6.53 -8.91
N LEU A 474 1.35 -7.16 -7.82
CA LEU A 474 1.58 -8.60 -7.73
C LEU A 474 0.40 -9.35 -7.08
N ARG A 475 -0.40 -8.69 -6.25
CA ARG A 475 -1.46 -9.33 -5.48
C ARG A 475 -2.48 -10.07 -6.34
N ALA A 476 -2.81 -9.52 -7.51
CA ALA A 476 -3.81 -10.10 -8.41
C ALA A 476 -3.44 -11.49 -8.98
N VAL A 477 -2.16 -11.84 -8.97
CA VAL A 477 -1.65 -13.10 -9.54
C VAL A 477 -1.24 -14.12 -8.49
N LEU A 478 -1.38 -13.80 -7.21
CA LEU A 478 -1.04 -14.73 -6.13
C LEU A 478 -2.03 -15.90 -6.09
N PRO A 479 -1.58 -17.10 -5.72
CA PRO A 479 -2.47 -18.24 -5.47
C PRO A 479 -3.36 -17.97 -4.26
N ALA A 480 -4.53 -18.62 -4.21
CA ALA A 480 -5.38 -18.58 -3.05
C ALA A 480 -4.68 -19.21 -1.83
N LYS A 481 -4.95 -18.68 -0.64
CA LYS A 481 -4.35 -19.18 0.62
C LYS A 481 -4.69 -20.65 0.90
N THR A 482 -5.81 -21.15 0.36
CA THR A 482 -6.19 -22.57 0.42
C THR A 482 -5.27 -23.47 -0.38
N ASP A 483 -4.77 -22.97 -1.51
CA ASP A 483 -3.96 -23.73 -2.45
C ASP A 483 -2.46 -23.59 -2.16
N PHE A 484 -2.08 -22.44 -1.58
CA PHE A 484 -0.70 -22.14 -1.20
C PHE A 484 -0.68 -21.48 0.20
N PRO A 485 -0.67 -22.27 1.29
CA PRO A 485 -0.91 -21.80 2.66
C PRO A 485 0.31 -21.14 3.31
N TYR A 486 1.12 -20.45 2.55
CA TYR A 486 2.33 -19.78 3.03
C TYR A 486 2.10 -18.30 3.29
N THR A 487 2.85 -17.76 4.23
CA THR A 487 3.12 -16.33 4.33
C THR A 487 4.29 -16.02 3.41
N LEU A 488 4.08 -15.10 2.49
CA LEU A 488 5.07 -14.70 1.49
C LEU A 488 5.64 -13.33 1.84
N ARG A 489 6.96 -13.24 2.04
CA ARG A 489 7.66 -11.98 2.22
C ARG A 489 8.64 -11.73 1.09
N LEU A 490 8.47 -10.63 0.37
CA LEU A 490 9.42 -10.12 -0.62
C LEU A 490 10.22 -8.96 -0.04
N VAL A 491 11.51 -8.95 -0.31
CA VAL A 491 12.39 -7.80 -0.02
C VAL A 491 13.12 -7.43 -1.29
N SER A 492 12.91 -6.20 -1.74
CA SER A 492 13.60 -5.64 -2.91
C SER A 492 14.67 -4.65 -2.47
N GLU A 493 15.91 -5.00 -2.70
CA GLU A 493 17.07 -4.13 -2.51
C GLU A 493 17.44 -3.48 -3.84
N ILE A 494 17.31 -2.16 -3.92
CA ILE A 494 17.70 -1.42 -5.12
C ILE A 494 19.21 -1.20 -5.09
N THR A 495 19.90 -1.85 -6.00
CA THR A 495 21.37 -1.82 -6.06
C THR A 495 21.87 -0.75 -7.02
N GLU A 496 21.07 -0.37 -8.03
CA GLU A 496 21.37 0.70 -8.98
C GLU A 496 20.08 1.37 -9.45
N SER A 497 20.06 2.69 -9.67
CA SER A 497 18.87 3.41 -10.09
C SER A 497 19.12 4.56 -11.06
N ASN A 498 18.54 4.41 -12.25
CA ASN A 498 18.39 5.46 -13.25
C ASN A 498 17.03 5.35 -13.94
N GLY A 499 15.96 5.76 -13.23
CA GLY A 499 14.56 5.67 -13.68
C GLY A 499 13.84 4.40 -13.22
N SER A 500 12.68 4.61 -12.60
CA SER A 500 11.70 3.63 -12.12
C SER A 500 12.21 2.33 -11.51
N SER A 501 12.88 2.43 -10.37
CA SER A 501 13.28 1.27 -9.55
C SER A 501 12.08 0.49 -8.98
N SER A 502 10.90 1.13 -8.80
CA SER A 502 9.67 0.43 -8.39
C SER A 502 9.19 -0.57 -9.43
N MET A 503 9.32 -0.25 -10.73
CA MET A 503 8.95 -1.19 -11.80
C MET A 503 9.99 -2.32 -11.96
N ALA A 504 11.27 -2.04 -11.69
CA ALA A 504 12.28 -3.11 -11.55
C ALA A 504 11.95 -4.04 -10.38
N THR A 505 11.45 -3.49 -9.27
CA THR A 505 10.96 -4.28 -8.12
C THR A 505 9.81 -5.19 -8.53
N VAL A 506 8.82 -4.73 -9.29
CA VAL A 506 7.71 -5.55 -9.79
C VAL A 506 8.24 -6.74 -10.60
N CYS A 507 9.11 -6.49 -11.57
CA CYS A 507 9.68 -7.52 -12.44
C CYS A 507 10.53 -8.53 -11.63
N GLY A 508 11.45 -8.04 -10.80
CA GLY A 508 12.30 -8.87 -9.95
C GLY A 508 11.51 -9.68 -8.92
N SER A 509 10.43 -9.09 -8.37
CA SER A 509 9.54 -9.79 -7.41
C SER A 509 8.78 -10.93 -8.07
N SER A 510 8.25 -10.71 -9.29
CA SER A 510 7.61 -11.76 -10.08
C SER A 510 8.55 -12.93 -10.31
N LEU A 511 9.79 -12.67 -10.75
CA LEU A 511 10.82 -13.70 -10.96
C LEU A 511 11.24 -14.39 -9.65
N ALA A 512 11.44 -13.65 -8.56
CA ALA A 512 11.86 -14.23 -7.29
C ALA A 512 10.78 -15.14 -6.67
N MET A 513 9.48 -14.82 -6.85
CA MET A 513 8.38 -15.69 -6.46
C MET A 513 8.34 -16.97 -7.31
N MET A 514 8.50 -16.84 -8.61
CA MET A 514 8.55 -17.99 -9.52
C MET A 514 9.77 -18.88 -9.21
N ASP A 515 10.92 -18.30 -8.88
CA ASP A 515 12.10 -19.03 -8.43
C ASP A 515 11.90 -19.75 -7.10
N ALA A 516 11.10 -19.17 -6.20
CA ALA A 516 10.71 -19.82 -4.93
C ALA A 516 9.69 -20.95 -5.08
N GLY A 517 9.18 -21.19 -6.30
CA GLY A 517 8.13 -22.19 -6.53
C GLY A 517 6.73 -21.73 -6.14
N VAL A 518 6.48 -20.41 -6.02
CA VAL A 518 5.13 -19.87 -5.80
C VAL A 518 4.32 -20.04 -7.09
N PRO A 519 3.19 -20.73 -7.08
CA PRO A 519 2.41 -20.99 -8.29
C PRO A 519 1.58 -19.75 -8.68
N LEU A 520 2.29 -18.72 -9.20
CA LEU A 520 1.65 -17.53 -9.70
C LEU A 520 0.72 -17.86 -10.87
N LYS A 521 -0.41 -17.15 -10.93
CA LYS A 521 -1.33 -17.26 -12.06
C LYS A 521 -0.64 -16.92 -13.39
N ARG A 522 0.18 -15.87 -13.41
CA ARG A 522 1.01 -15.39 -14.53
C ARG A 522 2.15 -14.52 -14.02
N ALA A 523 3.18 -14.33 -14.84
CA ALA A 523 4.22 -13.34 -14.58
C ALA A 523 3.68 -11.91 -14.69
N VAL A 524 4.23 -10.99 -13.90
CA VAL A 524 3.90 -9.57 -13.92
C VAL A 524 5.14 -8.77 -14.27
N ALA A 525 4.99 -7.84 -15.21
CA ALA A 525 6.00 -6.84 -15.51
C ALA A 525 5.47 -5.42 -15.27
N GLY A 526 6.40 -4.50 -15.05
CA GLY A 526 6.10 -3.08 -14.85
C GLY A 526 6.95 -2.18 -15.73
N ILE A 527 6.35 -1.10 -16.23
CA ILE A 527 7.00 -0.08 -17.04
C ILE A 527 6.64 1.31 -16.53
N ALA A 528 7.58 2.26 -16.64
CA ALA A 528 7.34 3.67 -16.38
C ALA A 528 7.34 4.46 -17.66
N MET A 529 6.27 5.21 -17.87
CA MET A 529 6.06 6.09 -19.00
C MET A 529 6.26 7.54 -18.55
N GLY A 530 6.74 8.39 -19.45
CA GLY A 530 6.83 9.83 -19.28
C GLY A 530 6.08 10.59 -20.33
N LEU A 531 5.95 11.89 -20.10
CA LEU A 531 5.34 12.82 -21.03
C LEU A 531 6.17 14.09 -21.13
N ILE A 532 6.34 14.57 -22.33
CA ILE A 532 6.78 15.95 -22.61
C ILE A 532 5.65 16.61 -23.36
N LEU A 533 5.09 17.67 -22.81
CA LEU A 533 3.99 18.43 -23.40
C LEU A 533 4.38 19.90 -23.56
N GLU A 534 4.28 20.43 -24.78
CA GLU A 534 4.69 21.77 -25.15
C GLU A 534 3.63 22.42 -26.04
N GLY A 535 2.68 23.15 -25.45
CA GLY A 535 1.49 23.62 -26.14
C GLY A 535 0.71 22.44 -26.69
N ASP A 536 0.56 22.36 -27.99
CA ASP A 536 -0.15 21.25 -28.65
C ASP A 536 0.78 20.08 -29.06
N ARG A 537 2.11 20.23 -28.87
CA ARG A 537 3.08 19.18 -29.19
C ARG A 537 3.37 18.32 -27.97
N PHE A 538 3.30 17.03 -28.16
CA PHE A 538 3.65 16.11 -27.07
C PHE A 538 4.45 14.88 -27.53
N ALA A 539 5.10 14.24 -26.60
CA ALA A 539 5.80 12.97 -26.77
C ALA A 539 5.59 12.10 -25.52
N VAL A 540 5.10 10.89 -25.72
CA VAL A 540 5.04 9.86 -24.68
C VAL A 540 6.32 9.03 -24.76
N LEU A 541 6.98 8.81 -23.63
CA LEU A 541 8.26 8.11 -23.52
C LEU A 541 8.08 6.78 -22.77
N SER A 542 8.52 5.68 -23.37
CA SER A 542 8.55 4.36 -22.69
C SER A 542 9.83 4.17 -21.91
N ASP A 543 9.77 3.57 -20.71
CA ASP A 543 10.91 3.26 -19.86
C ASP A 543 11.82 4.50 -19.66
N ILE A 544 11.28 5.49 -18.93
CA ILE A 544 11.96 6.77 -18.71
C ILE A 544 13.20 6.63 -17.82
N LEU A 545 14.21 7.44 -18.13
CA LEU A 545 15.39 7.66 -17.32
C LEU A 545 15.09 8.62 -16.15
N GLY A 546 15.97 8.66 -15.15
CA GLY A 546 15.83 9.60 -14.03
C GLY A 546 15.80 11.06 -14.46
N ASP A 547 16.64 11.45 -15.43
CA ASP A 547 16.67 12.81 -15.99
C ASP A 547 15.36 13.12 -16.73
N GLU A 548 14.78 12.16 -17.47
CA GLU A 548 13.51 12.31 -18.19
C GLU A 548 12.30 12.38 -17.24
N ASP A 549 12.30 11.58 -16.14
CA ASP A 549 11.33 11.74 -15.05
C ASP A 549 11.41 13.15 -14.47
N HIS A 550 12.62 13.64 -14.23
CA HIS A 550 12.84 14.93 -13.60
C HIS A 550 12.43 16.13 -14.48
N LEU A 551 12.69 16.04 -15.77
CA LEU A 551 12.40 17.08 -16.75
C LEU A 551 11.03 16.93 -17.43
N GLY A 552 10.35 15.80 -17.26
CA GLY A 552 9.07 15.48 -17.85
C GLY A 552 7.87 16.00 -17.06
N ASP A 553 6.70 15.92 -17.68
CA ASP A 553 5.42 16.43 -17.17
C ASP A 553 4.56 15.34 -16.49
N MET A 554 4.91 14.05 -16.67
CA MET A 554 4.18 12.91 -16.15
C MET A 554 5.16 11.79 -15.74
N ASP A 555 4.90 11.15 -14.63
CA ASP A 555 5.43 9.85 -14.22
C ASP A 555 4.26 8.86 -14.15
N PHE A 556 4.18 7.96 -15.11
CA PHE A 556 3.07 7.04 -15.27
C PHE A 556 3.58 5.60 -15.26
N LYS A 557 3.27 4.89 -14.20
CA LYS A 557 3.68 3.50 -13.97
C LYS A 557 2.53 2.56 -14.25
N VAL A 558 2.75 1.59 -15.11
CA VAL A 558 1.77 0.56 -15.47
C VAL A 558 2.39 -0.81 -15.23
N ALA A 559 1.76 -1.61 -14.38
CA ALA A 559 2.13 -3.01 -14.15
C ALA A 559 0.99 -3.93 -14.56
N GLY A 560 1.33 -5.14 -15.00
CA GLY A 560 0.34 -6.14 -15.38
C GLY A 560 0.95 -7.38 -15.99
N THR A 561 0.06 -8.32 -16.32
CA THR A 561 0.35 -9.57 -17.02
C THR A 561 0.22 -9.39 -18.53
N GLU A 562 0.32 -10.47 -19.28
CA GLU A 562 0.01 -10.46 -20.71
C GLU A 562 -1.47 -10.17 -20.98
N GLU A 563 -2.37 -10.54 -20.08
CA GLU A 563 -3.82 -10.38 -20.22
C GLU A 563 -4.30 -8.97 -19.90
N GLY A 564 -3.77 -8.32 -18.84
CA GLY A 564 -4.27 -7.03 -18.42
C GLY A 564 -3.43 -6.33 -17.36
N VAL A 565 -3.92 -5.16 -16.97
CA VAL A 565 -3.32 -4.29 -15.97
C VAL A 565 -3.65 -4.81 -14.56
N THR A 566 -2.64 -4.85 -13.69
CA THR A 566 -2.80 -5.19 -12.27
C THR A 566 -2.59 -4.00 -11.34
N SER A 567 -1.86 -2.97 -11.80
CA SER A 567 -1.72 -1.71 -11.05
C SER A 567 -1.34 -0.57 -11.99
N LEU A 568 -1.86 0.60 -11.68
CA LEU A 568 -1.59 1.84 -12.39
C LEU A 568 -1.35 2.95 -11.38
N GLN A 569 -0.25 3.71 -11.55
CA GLN A 569 0.04 4.91 -10.76
C GLN A 569 0.47 6.03 -11.70
N MET A 570 -0.18 7.19 -11.58
CA MET A 570 0.11 8.35 -12.40
C MET A 570 0.29 9.59 -11.53
N ASP A 571 1.35 10.33 -11.78
CA ASP A 571 1.66 11.63 -11.20
C ASP A 571 1.84 12.65 -12.32
N ILE A 572 1.04 13.71 -12.30
CA ILE A 572 1.12 14.80 -13.27
C ILE A 572 1.77 16.01 -12.59
N LYS A 573 2.76 16.59 -13.26
CA LYS A 573 3.55 17.74 -12.77
C LYS A 573 3.13 19.08 -13.40
N ILE A 574 2.13 19.03 -14.27
CA ILE A 574 1.49 20.17 -14.94
C ILE A 574 0.00 20.26 -14.54
N THR A 575 -0.74 21.17 -15.11
CA THR A 575 -2.17 21.38 -14.76
C THR A 575 -3.10 20.24 -15.20
N GLY A 576 -2.59 19.23 -15.91
CA GLY A 576 -3.27 17.98 -16.25
C GLY A 576 -3.05 17.52 -17.69
N ILE A 577 -3.60 16.36 -18.00
CA ILE A 577 -3.54 15.75 -19.34
C ILE A 577 -4.95 15.38 -19.82
N ASN A 578 -5.12 15.29 -21.14
CA ASN A 578 -6.38 14.87 -21.74
C ASN A 578 -6.45 13.35 -21.97
N GLU A 579 -7.66 12.86 -22.29
CA GLU A 579 -7.94 11.44 -22.53
C GLU A 579 -7.07 10.86 -23.68
N ALA A 580 -6.83 11.62 -24.75
CA ALA A 580 -6.07 11.15 -25.91
C ALA A 580 -4.61 10.83 -25.54
N ILE A 581 -3.97 11.68 -24.73
CA ILE A 581 -2.60 11.44 -24.21
C ILE A 581 -2.58 10.19 -23.34
N MET A 582 -3.56 10.04 -22.44
CA MET A 582 -3.64 8.88 -21.55
C MET A 582 -3.86 7.58 -22.31
N LYS A 583 -4.72 7.60 -23.33
CA LYS A 583 -4.96 6.45 -24.21
C LYS A 583 -3.69 6.03 -24.95
N GLN A 584 -2.94 6.99 -25.50
CA GLN A 584 -1.67 6.70 -26.15
C GLN A 584 -0.65 6.14 -25.16
N ALA A 585 -0.55 6.71 -23.95
CA ALA A 585 0.38 6.26 -22.92
C ALA A 585 0.08 4.82 -22.48
N LEU A 586 -1.19 4.45 -22.30
CA LEU A 586 -1.61 3.09 -21.97
C LEU A 586 -1.30 2.09 -23.10
N ALA A 587 -1.59 2.44 -24.35
CA ALA A 587 -1.30 1.59 -25.50
C ALA A 587 0.21 1.34 -25.65
N GLN A 588 1.03 2.38 -25.50
CA GLN A 588 2.49 2.30 -25.58
C GLN A 588 3.05 1.53 -24.36
N ALA A 589 2.49 1.70 -23.15
CA ALA A 589 2.84 0.94 -21.96
C ALA A 589 2.55 -0.57 -22.13
N LYS A 590 1.43 -0.93 -22.81
CA LYS A 590 1.12 -2.33 -23.14
C LYS A 590 2.22 -2.96 -23.98
N GLY A 591 2.66 -2.29 -25.05
CA GLY A 591 3.74 -2.76 -25.90
C GLY A 591 5.05 -2.98 -25.11
N GLY A 592 5.42 -2.01 -24.29
CA GLY A 592 6.61 -2.11 -23.43
C GLY A 592 6.49 -3.21 -22.36
N ARG A 593 5.33 -3.37 -21.74
CA ARG A 593 5.06 -4.42 -20.75
C ARG A 593 5.21 -5.82 -21.35
N ILE A 594 4.62 -6.06 -22.52
CA ILE A 594 4.75 -7.36 -23.21
C ILE A 594 6.21 -7.62 -23.60
N HIS A 595 6.94 -6.60 -24.09
CA HIS A 595 8.38 -6.75 -24.34
C HIS A 595 9.15 -7.16 -23.09
N ILE A 596 8.90 -6.52 -21.94
CA ILE A 596 9.57 -6.83 -20.67
C ILE A 596 9.24 -8.26 -20.21
N LEU A 597 7.97 -8.70 -20.30
CA LEU A 597 7.57 -10.07 -19.99
C LEU A 597 8.34 -11.09 -20.84
N ASN A 598 8.50 -10.85 -22.14
CA ASN A 598 9.25 -11.71 -23.05
C ASN A 598 10.75 -11.77 -22.68
N GLU A 599 11.34 -10.65 -22.22
CA GLU A 599 12.73 -10.65 -21.74
C GLU A 599 12.89 -11.41 -20.41
N MET A 600 11.92 -11.25 -19.47
CA MET A 600 11.90 -11.99 -18.21
C MET A 600 11.75 -13.50 -18.43
N ALA A 601 10.91 -13.91 -19.38
CA ALA A 601 10.70 -15.33 -19.73
C ALA A 601 11.97 -16.05 -20.19
N LYS A 602 12.97 -15.34 -20.70
CA LYS A 602 14.27 -15.94 -21.07
C LYS A 602 15.05 -16.46 -19.84
N ALA A 603 14.81 -15.88 -18.66
CA ALA A 603 15.41 -16.33 -17.42
C ALA A 603 14.56 -17.40 -16.73
N LEU A 604 13.24 -17.17 -16.66
CA LEU A 604 12.27 -18.10 -16.10
C LEU A 604 10.87 -17.76 -16.67
N ASP A 605 10.27 -18.67 -17.42
CA ASP A 605 8.97 -18.50 -18.09
C ASP A 605 7.79 -18.99 -17.24
N THR A 606 8.04 -20.00 -16.40
CA THR A 606 7.05 -20.58 -15.47
C THR A 606 7.64 -20.75 -14.09
N ALA A 607 6.78 -20.75 -13.06
CA ALA A 607 7.22 -21.02 -11.70
C ALA A 607 7.88 -22.40 -11.60
N ARG A 608 8.92 -22.52 -10.76
CA ARG A 608 9.54 -23.83 -10.50
C ARG A 608 8.49 -24.79 -9.94
N PRO A 609 8.49 -26.05 -10.36
CA PRO A 609 7.52 -27.04 -9.91
C PRO A 609 7.71 -27.42 -8.44
N GLU A 610 8.91 -27.23 -7.90
CA GLU A 610 9.25 -27.53 -6.52
C GLU A 610 9.85 -26.30 -5.84
N MET A 611 9.55 -26.17 -4.55
CA MET A 611 10.17 -25.14 -3.70
C MET A 611 11.64 -25.45 -3.47
N GLY A 612 12.43 -24.40 -3.23
CA GLY A 612 13.84 -24.52 -2.89
C GLY A 612 14.11 -25.41 -1.67
N GLU A 613 15.30 -25.97 -1.58
CA GLU A 613 15.73 -26.89 -0.52
C GLU A 613 15.54 -26.30 0.90
N TYR A 614 15.71 -24.99 1.04
CA TYR A 614 15.61 -24.29 2.34
C TYR A 614 14.21 -23.77 2.66
N ALA A 615 13.28 -23.85 1.71
CA ALA A 615 11.90 -23.42 1.94
C ALA A 615 11.18 -24.42 2.86
N PRO A 616 10.39 -23.95 3.84
CA PRO A 616 9.60 -24.84 4.68
C PRO A 616 8.53 -25.54 3.83
N ARG A 617 8.40 -26.86 4.01
CA ARG A 617 7.26 -27.61 3.47
C ARG A 617 6.13 -27.59 4.47
N ILE A 618 4.89 -27.44 4.03
CA ILE A 618 3.70 -27.46 4.86
C ILE A 618 2.85 -28.66 4.44
N GLU A 619 2.60 -29.58 5.39
CA GLU A 619 1.59 -30.62 5.24
C GLU A 619 0.34 -30.26 6.04
N VAL A 620 -0.81 -30.47 5.44
CA VAL A 620 -2.10 -30.14 6.04
C VAL A 620 -2.82 -31.45 6.35
N ILE A 621 -3.20 -31.61 7.63
CA ILE A 621 -4.03 -32.71 8.10
C ILE A 621 -5.31 -32.15 8.73
N THR A 622 -6.39 -32.94 8.73
CA THR A 622 -7.64 -32.55 9.37
C THR A 622 -7.92 -33.52 10.53
N VAL A 623 -8.25 -32.96 11.66
CA VAL A 623 -8.66 -33.71 12.85
C VAL A 623 -10.09 -33.34 13.24
N PRO A 624 -10.85 -34.23 13.91
CA PRO A 624 -12.15 -33.88 14.46
C PRO A 624 -12.05 -32.69 15.42
N THR A 625 -12.98 -31.74 15.33
CA THR A 625 -12.95 -30.48 16.09
C THR A 625 -13.01 -30.70 17.63
N ASP A 626 -13.67 -31.78 18.07
CA ASP A 626 -13.71 -32.18 19.49
C ASP A 626 -12.35 -32.67 20.01
N LYS A 627 -11.44 -33.12 19.12
CA LYS A 627 -10.08 -33.57 19.44
C LYS A 627 -9.02 -32.46 19.46
N ILE A 628 -9.32 -31.28 18.93
CA ILE A 628 -8.38 -30.14 18.93
C ILE A 628 -7.82 -29.88 20.31
N ARG A 629 -8.66 -29.93 21.36
CA ARG A 629 -8.23 -29.69 22.74
C ARG A 629 -7.24 -30.72 23.25
N GLU A 630 -7.32 -31.96 22.77
CA GLU A 630 -6.39 -33.05 23.12
C GLU A 630 -5.02 -32.77 22.48
N VAL A 631 -4.98 -32.31 21.22
CA VAL A 631 -3.75 -31.95 20.51
C VAL A 631 -3.08 -30.71 21.11
N ILE A 632 -3.85 -29.70 21.47
CA ILE A 632 -3.33 -28.48 22.11
C ILE A 632 -2.82 -28.80 23.53
N GLY A 633 -3.57 -29.59 24.29
CA GLY A 633 -3.30 -29.88 25.71
C GLY A 633 -3.57 -28.67 26.60
N THR A 634 -3.59 -28.90 27.93
CA THR A 634 -3.84 -27.86 28.92
C THR A 634 -2.82 -26.72 28.82
N GLY A 635 -3.30 -25.51 28.48
CA GLY A 635 -2.46 -24.34 28.28
C GLY A 635 -1.44 -24.45 27.15
N GLY A 636 -1.69 -25.28 26.13
CA GLY A 636 -0.80 -25.48 24.99
C GLY A 636 0.42 -26.39 25.28
N LYS A 637 0.36 -27.21 26.31
CA LYS A 637 1.51 -28.03 26.71
C LYS A 637 1.90 -29.07 25.68
N ILE A 638 0.91 -29.76 25.07
CA ILE A 638 1.17 -30.90 24.18
C ILE A 638 1.69 -30.34 22.83
N VAL A 639 1.06 -29.33 22.27
CA VAL A 639 1.54 -28.76 21.01
C VAL A 639 2.96 -28.20 21.14
N ARG A 640 3.30 -27.55 22.26
CA ARG A 640 4.68 -27.11 22.52
C ARG A 640 5.67 -28.26 22.63
N GLU A 641 5.27 -29.36 23.22
CA GLU A 641 6.12 -30.55 23.34
C GLU A 641 6.36 -31.22 21.98
N ILE A 642 5.32 -31.24 21.11
CA ILE A 642 5.45 -31.71 19.73
C ILE A 642 6.47 -30.84 18.99
N VAL A 643 6.29 -29.51 19.01
CA VAL A 643 7.19 -28.54 18.35
C VAL A 643 8.64 -28.69 18.86
N GLU A 644 8.83 -28.79 20.17
CA GLU A 644 10.17 -28.88 20.78
C GLU A 644 10.89 -30.17 20.42
N LYS A 645 10.19 -31.32 20.40
CA LYS A 645 10.81 -32.63 20.17
C LYS A 645 10.98 -32.97 18.69
N THR A 646 10.08 -32.50 17.82
CA THR A 646 10.14 -32.79 16.39
C THR A 646 10.89 -31.71 15.59
N GLY A 647 10.96 -30.48 16.10
CA GLY A 647 11.49 -29.33 15.40
C GLY A 647 10.55 -28.78 14.30
N ALA A 648 9.35 -29.35 14.14
CA ALA A 648 8.35 -28.84 13.21
C ALA A 648 7.48 -27.76 13.87
N LYS A 649 7.08 -26.74 13.10
CA LYS A 649 6.01 -25.79 13.52
C LYS A 649 4.65 -26.44 13.32
N VAL A 650 3.73 -26.22 14.24
CA VAL A 650 2.35 -26.76 14.23
C VAL A 650 1.38 -25.61 14.45
N ASP A 651 0.56 -25.34 13.45
CA ASP A 651 -0.51 -24.32 13.47
C ASP A 651 -1.87 -25.01 13.42
N ILE A 652 -2.75 -24.71 14.41
CA ILE A 652 -4.03 -25.40 14.61
C ILE A 652 -5.16 -24.39 14.48
N SER A 653 -6.06 -24.65 13.54
CA SER A 653 -7.28 -23.86 13.32
C SER A 653 -8.49 -24.42 14.05
N ASP A 654 -9.47 -23.59 14.38
CA ASP A 654 -10.69 -23.98 15.11
C ASP A 654 -11.59 -24.95 14.34
N ASP A 655 -11.43 -25.05 13.02
CA ASP A 655 -12.15 -25.97 12.14
C ASP A 655 -11.57 -27.40 12.12
N GLY A 656 -10.49 -27.65 12.84
CA GLY A 656 -9.79 -28.93 12.86
C GLY A 656 -8.66 -29.08 11.85
N THR A 657 -8.39 -28.06 11.06
CA THR A 657 -7.25 -28.03 10.14
C THR A 657 -5.96 -27.80 10.92
N ILE A 658 -4.97 -28.69 10.75
CA ILE A 658 -3.64 -28.58 11.36
C ILE A 658 -2.60 -28.51 10.24
N LYS A 659 -1.79 -27.46 10.24
CA LYS A 659 -0.66 -27.26 9.32
C LYS A 659 0.64 -27.58 10.06
N VAL A 660 1.41 -28.51 9.51
CA VAL A 660 2.71 -28.92 10.06
C VAL A 660 3.78 -28.48 9.07
N ALA A 661 4.71 -27.64 9.53
CA ALA A 661 5.71 -27.01 8.68
C ALA A 661 7.14 -27.26 9.16
N SER A 662 8.04 -27.69 8.26
CA SER A 662 9.48 -27.79 8.48
C SER A 662 10.23 -27.82 7.13
N SER A 663 11.50 -27.43 7.11
CA SER A 663 12.39 -27.72 5.98
C SER A 663 12.84 -29.20 5.94
N ASP A 664 12.65 -29.96 7.05
CA ASP A 664 13.00 -31.37 7.17
C ASP A 664 11.75 -32.25 7.14
N ALA A 665 11.63 -33.10 6.13
CA ALA A 665 10.48 -34.01 5.95
C ALA A 665 10.36 -35.03 7.10
N ALA A 666 11.47 -35.43 7.74
CA ALA A 666 11.42 -36.35 8.89
C ALA A 666 10.74 -35.68 10.11
N SER A 667 11.01 -34.39 10.32
CA SER A 667 10.38 -33.59 11.35
C SER A 667 8.86 -33.46 11.15
N ILE A 668 8.43 -33.22 9.90
CA ILE A 668 6.98 -33.15 9.54
C ILE A 668 6.31 -34.47 9.84
N LYS A 669 6.90 -35.56 9.34
CA LYS A 669 6.35 -36.92 9.55
C LYS A 669 6.23 -37.25 11.03
N ALA A 670 7.26 -36.98 11.83
CA ALA A 670 7.26 -37.26 13.25
C ALA A 670 6.15 -36.47 13.99
N ALA A 671 5.92 -35.22 13.61
CA ALA A 671 4.86 -34.39 14.18
C ALA A 671 3.46 -34.89 13.77
N ILE A 672 3.28 -35.28 12.51
CA ILE A 672 2.01 -35.82 12.01
C ILE A 672 1.71 -37.17 12.67
N ASP A 673 2.70 -38.06 12.75
CA ASP A 673 2.54 -39.37 13.43
C ASP A 673 2.15 -39.17 14.90
N TRP A 674 2.73 -38.19 15.56
CA TRP A 674 2.39 -37.87 16.95
C TRP A 674 0.96 -37.32 17.08
N ILE A 675 0.60 -36.34 16.27
CA ILE A 675 -0.78 -35.76 16.27
C ILE A 675 -1.80 -36.85 15.97
N THR A 676 -1.56 -37.67 14.95
CA THR A 676 -2.42 -38.77 14.55
C THR A 676 -2.59 -39.78 15.69
N GLY A 677 -1.51 -40.08 16.42
CA GLY A 677 -1.52 -40.95 17.60
C GLY A 677 -2.40 -40.39 18.73
N ILE A 678 -2.45 -39.07 18.91
CA ILE A 678 -3.32 -38.42 19.92
C ILE A 678 -4.79 -38.54 19.57
N VAL A 679 -5.15 -38.33 18.29
CA VAL A 679 -6.55 -38.29 17.85
C VAL A 679 -7.10 -39.65 17.46
N ALA A 680 -6.23 -40.62 17.25
CA ALA A 680 -6.65 -41.97 16.89
C ALA A 680 -7.57 -42.57 17.94
N GLU A 681 -8.59 -43.28 17.49
CA GLU A 681 -9.47 -44.03 18.37
C GLU A 681 -9.21 -45.53 18.21
N PRO A 682 -9.10 -46.25 19.36
CA PRO A 682 -8.88 -47.69 19.29
C PRO A 682 -10.15 -48.38 18.82
N GLU A 683 -10.00 -49.34 17.90
CA GLU A 683 -11.08 -50.11 17.34
C GLU A 683 -11.53 -51.24 18.28
N VAL A 684 -12.84 -51.30 18.53
CA VAL A 684 -13.41 -52.39 19.33
C VAL A 684 -13.26 -53.71 18.60
N GLY A 685 -12.69 -54.68 19.27
CA GLY A 685 -12.39 -56.00 18.70
C GLY A 685 -10.96 -56.18 18.22
N ALA A 686 -10.19 -55.08 18.03
CA ALA A 686 -8.79 -55.18 17.66
C ALA A 686 -7.88 -55.58 18.85
N ILE A 687 -6.73 -56.17 18.50
CA ILE A 687 -5.72 -56.62 19.48
C ILE A 687 -4.56 -55.62 19.48
N TYR A 688 -4.14 -55.23 20.69
CA TYR A 688 -3.08 -54.24 20.93
C TYR A 688 -1.99 -54.82 21.83
N GLU A 689 -0.76 -54.42 21.59
CA GLU A 689 0.31 -54.63 22.58
C GLU A 689 0.28 -53.49 23.59
N GLY A 690 0.28 -53.80 24.85
CA GLY A 690 0.26 -52.81 25.93
C GLY A 690 1.23 -53.14 27.06
N THR A 691 1.45 -52.18 27.92
CA THR A 691 2.29 -52.34 29.13
C THR A 691 1.42 -52.21 30.38
N VAL A 692 1.56 -53.14 31.31
CA VAL A 692 0.86 -53.08 32.59
C VAL A 692 1.37 -51.90 33.40
N VAL A 693 0.53 -50.92 33.67
CA VAL A 693 0.88 -49.69 34.42
C VAL A 693 0.51 -49.79 35.90
N LYS A 694 -0.48 -50.62 36.23
CA LYS A 694 -0.88 -50.82 37.63
C LYS A 694 -1.61 -52.14 37.80
N VAL A 695 -1.25 -52.87 38.90
CA VAL A 695 -1.93 -54.07 39.31
C VAL A 695 -2.78 -53.80 40.55
N VAL A 696 -4.04 -54.30 40.55
CA VAL A 696 -5.01 -54.17 41.65
C VAL A 696 -5.74 -55.51 41.87
N ASP A 697 -6.40 -55.71 43.03
CA ASP A 697 -7.00 -57.01 43.40
C ASP A 697 -8.03 -57.50 42.37
N PHE A 698 -8.70 -56.60 41.65
CA PHE A 698 -9.76 -56.94 40.69
C PHE A 698 -9.31 -56.91 39.20
N GLY A 699 -8.04 -56.66 38.92
CA GLY A 699 -7.51 -56.60 37.54
C GLY A 699 -6.22 -55.83 37.37
N ALA A 700 -5.82 -55.64 36.12
CA ALA A 700 -4.65 -54.83 35.74
C ALA A 700 -5.03 -53.71 34.82
N PHE A 701 -4.46 -52.54 35.04
CA PHE A 701 -4.54 -51.41 34.09
C PHE A 701 -3.38 -51.55 33.12
N VAL A 702 -3.74 -51.56 31.85
CA VAL A 702 -2.80 -51.71 30.72
C VAL A 702 -2.84 -50.47 29.88
N ASN A 703 -1.72 -49.82 29.71
CA ASN A 703 -1.53 -48.79 28.69
C ASN A 703 -1.38 -49.50 27.34
N PHE A 704 -2.40 -49.40 26.48
CA PHE A 704 -2.51 -50.21 25.28
C PHE A 704 -2.58 -49.38 23.97
N PHE A 705 -2.84 -48.07 24.09
CA PHE A 705 -3.04 -47.24 22.89
C PHE A 705 -2.68 -45.78 23.22
N GLY A 706 -1.46 -45.35 22.88
CA GLY A 706 -0.95 -43.99 23.15
C GLY A 706 -1.07 -43.66 24.66
N PRO A 707 -1.73 -42.56 25.04
CA PRO A 707 -1.90 -42.18 26.46
C PRO A 707 -3.06 -42.90 27.15
N ARG A 708 -3.74 -43.85 26.52
CA ARG A 708 -4.96 -44.49 27.04
C ARG A 708 -4.67 -45.76 27.78
N ASP A 709 -5.21 -45.84 28.98
CA ASP A 709 -5.19 -47.04 29.84
C ASP A 709 -6.53 -47.74 29.78
N GLY A 710 -6.53 -49.06 29.74
CA GLY A 710 -7.71 -49.89 29.85
C GLY A 710 -7.61 -50.89 30.99
N LEU A 711 -8.76 -51.32 31.52
CA LEU A 711 -8.81 -52.30 32.58
C LEU A 711 -8.98 -53.72 31.98
N VAL A 712 -8.03 -54.61 32.24
CA VAL A 712 -8.19 -56.05 32.13
C VAL A 712 -8.71 -56.53 33.48
N HIS A 713 -10.01 -56.78 33.55
CA HIS A 713 -10.61 -57.37 34.79
C HIS A 713 -10.07 -58.79 35.05
N ILE A 714 -9.95 -59.23 36.31
CA ILE A 714 -9.39 -60.53 36.67
C ILE A 714 -10.04 -61.70 35.91
N SER A 715 -11.34 -61.60 35.60
CA SER A 715 -12.08 -62.63 34.80
C SER A 715 -11.72 -62.59 33.29
N GLN A 716 -10.96 -61.62 32.85
CA GLN A 716 -10.57 -61.42 31.43
C GLN A 716 -9.05 -61.64 31.24
N MET A 717 -8.33 -62.15 32.28
CA MET A 717 -6.88 -62.34 32.22
C MET A 717 -6.47 -63.69 31.66
N ALA A 718 -7.17 -64.75 32.07
CA ALA A 718 -6.92 -66.12 31.61
C ALA A 718 -8.20 -66.94 31.42
N PRO A 719 -8.14 -68.04 30.66
CA PRO A 719 -9.30 -68.93 30.47
C PRO A 719 -9.78 -69.57 31.77
N ASN A 720 -8.82 -69.91 32.67
CA ASN A 720 -9.07 -70.52 33.97
C ASN A 720 -9.27 -69.45 35.06
N ARG A 721 -9.87 -69.85 36.14
CA ARG A 721 -10.09 -68.94 37.28
C ARG A 721 -8.76 -68.50 37.89
N VAL A 722 -8.52 -67.18 37.86
CA VAL A 722 -7.33 -66.53 38.43
C VAL A 722 -7.60 -66.23 39.91
N GLU A 723 -6.71 -66.64 40.84
CA GLU A 723 -6.87 -66.33 42.24
C GLU A 723 -6.26 -65.00 42.59
N LYS A 724 -5.10 -64.66 42.02
CA LYS A 724 -4.42 -63.38 42.22
C LYS A 724 -3.94 -62.82 40.87
N VAL A 725 -4.11 -61.54 40.67
CA VAL A 725 -3.69 -60.84 39.43
C VAL A 725 -2.18 -60.91 39.20
N SER A 726 -1.39 -60.90 40.29
CA SER A 726 0.08 -61.02 40.24
C SER A 726 0.59 -62.39 39.77
N ASP A 727 -0.29 -63.41 39.70
CA ASP A 727 0.12 -64.73 39.19
C ASP A 727 0.14 -64.74 37.63
N ILE A 728 -0.48 -63.71 36.98
CA ILE A 728 -0.60 -63.62 35.54
C ILE A 728 0.28 -62.49 34.97
N CYS A 729 0.32 -61.30 35.63
CA CYS A 729 1.11 -60.17 35.18
C CYS A 729 1.50 -59.23 36.31
N ASN A 730 2.63 -58.55 36.15
CA ASN A 730 3.17 -57.57 37.08
C ASN A 730 3.29 -56.19 36.41
N GLU A 731 3.44 -55.14 37.20
CA GLU A 731 3.69 -53.80 36.68
C GLU A 731 4.96 -53.78 35.83
N GLY A 732 4.87 -53.24 34.60
CA GLY A 732 5.94 -53.19 33.61
C GLY A 732 5.90 -54.32 32.58
N ASP A 733 5.08 -55.37 32.76
CA ASP A 733 5.00 -56.47 31.81
C ASP A 733 4.34 -56.00 30.50
N LYS A 734 4.86 -56.50 29.36
CA LYS A 734 4.24 -56.32 28.04
C LYS A 734 3.20 -57.45 27.83
N VAL A 735 2.00 -57.05 27.53
CA VAL A 735 0.86 -57.95 27.34
C VAL A 735 0.09 -57.62 26.07
N LYS A 736 -0.48 -58.62 25.41
CA LYS A 736 -1.37 -58.43 24.28
C LYS A 736 -2.81 -58.47 24.77
N VAL A 737 -3.57 -57.44 24.40
CA VAL A 737 -4.94 -57.23 24.89
C VAL A 737 -5.89 -56.98 23.76
N LYS A 738 -7.09 -57.57 23.78
CA LYS A 738 -8.18 -57.27 22.85
C LYS A 738 -9.08 -56.24 23.50
N LEU A 739 -9.44 -55.19 22.71
CA LEU A 739 -10.40 -54.18 23.14
C LEU A 739 -11.83 -54.77 23.06
N LEU A 740 -12.48 -54.93 24.20
CA LEU A 740 -13.88 -55.44 24.29
C LEU A 740 -14.91 -54.35 24.11
N GLY A 741 -14.56 -53.08 24.30
CA GLY A 741 -15.46 -51.94 24.21
C GLY A 741 -15.31 -51.01 25.42
N PHE A 742 -16.31 -50.17 25.58
CA PHE A 742 -16.36 -49.16 26.64
C PHE A 742 -17.51 -49.49 27.60
N ASP A 743 -17.32 -49.19 28.88
CA ASP A 743 -18.40 -49.32 29.88
C ASP A 743 -19.34 -48.08 29.79
N ASP A 744 -20.48 -48.11 30.52
CA ASP A 744 -21.48 -47.03 30.59
C ASP A 744 -20.91 -45.67 31.06
N ARG A 745 -19.69 -45.65 31.57
CA ARG A 745 -18.94 -44.50 32.04
C ARG A 745 -17.78 -44.13 31.10
N GLY A 746 -17.71 -44.74 29.90
CA GLY A 746 -16.65 -44.50 28.92
C GLY A 746 -15.30 -45.13 29.26
N LYS A 747 -15.19 -46.05 30.26
CA LYS A 747 -13.91 -46.68 30.60
C LYS A 747 -13.65 -47.86 29.68
N VAL A 748 -12.42 -48.01 29.27
CA VAL A 748 -11.94 -49.04 28.34
C VAL A 748 -11.88 -50.39 29.03
N ARG A 749 -12.52 -51.40 28.40
CA ARG A 749 -12.50 -52.79 28.84
C ARG A 749 -11.63 -53.63 27.91
N LEU A 750 -10.61 -54.26 28.47
CA LEU A 750 -9.64 -55.10 27.77
C LEU A 750 -9.76 -56.55 28.17
N SER A 751 -9.27 -57.44 27.32
CA SER A 751 -9.18 -58.84 27.58
C SER A 751 -7.85 -59.44 27.12
N MET A 752 -7.16 -60.14 28.00
CA MET A 752 -5.99 -60.99 27.67
C MET A 752 -6.39 -62.37 27.28
N LYS A 753 -7.47 -62.89 27.87
CA LYS A 753 -7.90 -64.28 27.64
C LYS A 753 -8.31 -64.55 26.18
N HIS A 754 -8.74 -63.57 25.47
CA HIS A 754 -9.13 -63.66 24.05
C HIS A 754 -7.93 -63.48 23.09
N VAL A 755 -6.70 -63.41 23.60
CA VAL A 755 -5.48 -63.21 22.79
C VAL A 755 -4.39 -64.21 23.23
N ASN A 756 -3.82 -64.91 22.28
CA ASN A 756 -2.65 -65.69 22.49
C ASN A 756 -1.46 -64.77 22.77
N GLN A 757 -0.89 -64.87 24.00
CA GLN A 757 0.16 -63.94 24.46
C GLN A 757 1.49 -64.11 23.67
N GLU A 758 1.72 -65.30 23.05
CA GLU A 758 2.94 -65.57 22.25
C GLU A 758 2.72 -65.11 20.80
N THR A 759 1.65 -65.63 20.14
CA THR A 759 1.44 -65.37 18.70
C THR A 759 0.72 -64.07 18.42
N GLY A 760 -0.10 -63.56 19.34
CA GLY A 760 -0.97 -62.40 19.12
C GLY A 760 -2.25 -62.72 18.40
N GLU A 761 -2.54 -63.97 18.15
CA GLU A 761 -3.78 -64.39 17.43
C GLU A 761 -4.96 -64.39 18.39
N GLU A 762 -6.17 -64.13 17.83
CA GLU A 762 -7.39 -64.17 18.56
C GLU A 762 -7.76 -65.58 18.96
N ILE A 763 -8.12 -65.78 20.23
CA ILE A 763 -8.67 -67.04 20.75
C ILE A 763 -10.20 -66.87 20.86
N VAL A 764 -10.94 -67.61 20.03
CA VAL A 764 -12.41 -67.68 20.10
C VAL A 764 -12.78 -68.83 21.02
N TYR A 765 -13.53 -68.54 22.10
CA TYR A 765 -14.14 -69.54 22.99
C TYR A 765 -15.57 -69.76 22.51
N GLU A 766 -15.91 -71.03 22.20
CA GLU A 766 -17.28 -71.45 21.91
C GLU A 766 -18.17 -71.37 23.14
#